data_977300be58e31fd91d27b5e3131fb4b4
#
_entry.id   977300be58e31fd91d27b5e3131fb4b4
#
_cell.length_a   1.000
_cell.length_b   1.000
_cell.length_c   1.000
_cell.angle_alpha   90.00
_cell.angle_beta   90.00
_cell.angle_gamma   90.00
#
_symmetry.space_group_name_H-M   'P 1'
#
loop_
_entity.id
_entity.type
_entity.pdbx_description
1 polymer ?
#
loop_
_entity_poly.entity_id
_entity_poly.type
_entity_poly.pdbx_seq_one_letter_code
_entity_poly.pdbx_strand_id
1 'polypeptide(L)'
;MKKRKILSLIAFLCISFIANAQQKLTSPDNNLVMTFQVDSKGAPTYELTYKNKVVIKPSTLGLELKKEDNTRTDFDWVDRRDLTKLDSKTNLYDGFEVKDTQTATFDETWQPVWGEEKEIRNHYNELAVTLYQPMNDRSIVIRFRLFNDGLGFRYEFPQQKSLNYFVIKEEHSQFGMNGDHIAFWIPGDYDTQEYDYTISRLSEIRGLMKEAITPNSSQTPFSQTGVQTALMMKTDDGLYINLHEAALVDYSCMHLNLDDKNMVFESWLTPDAKGDKGYMQTPCNTPWRTIIVSDDARNILASRITLNLNEPCKIADAASWVKPVKYIGVWWDMITGKGSWAYTDELTSVKLGETDYSKTKPNGKHSANTANVKRYIDFAAAHGFDAVLVEGWNEGWEDWFGNSKDYVFDFVTPYPDFDVKEIHRYAARKGIKMMMHHETSASVRNYERHMDKAYQFMADNGYNSVKSGYVGNIIPRGEHHYGQWMNNHYLYAVKKAADYKIMVNAHEATRPTGICRTYPNLIGNESARGTEYESFGGNKVYHTTILPFTRLVGGPMDYTPGIFETHCNKMNPANNSQVRSTIARQLELYVTMYSPLQMAADIPENYERFMDAFQFIKDVALDWDETNYLEAEPGEYITIARKAKDTDDWYVGCTAGENGHTSKLVFDFLTPGKQYIATVYADAKDADWKENPQAYTIKKGILTNKSKLNLHAANGGGYAISIKEVKDKSEAKGLKRL
;
A
#
# COMPACT_ATOMS: atom_id res chain seq x y z
N MET A 1 42.96 -2.96 86.35
CA MET A 1 42.07 -2.05 85.59
C MET A 1 42.22 -2.32 84.07
N LYS A 2 41.30 -3.08 83.46
CA LYS A 2 41.28 -3.36 82.01
C LYS A 2 40.20 -2.54 81.38
N LYS A 3 40.56 -1.62 80.46
CA LYS A 3 39.65 -0.84 79.62
C LYS A 3 39.13 -1.71 78.46
N ARG A 4 37.85 -1.98 78.43
CA ARG A 4 37.14 -2.54 77.25
C ARG A 4 36.87 -1.45 76.21
N LYS A 5 37.40 -1.63 75.01
CA LYS A 5 36.99 -0.84 73.82
C LYS A 5 35.74 -1.48 73.23
N ILE A 6 34.67 -0.71 73.13
CA ILE A 6 33.49 -1.06 72.42
C ILE A 6 33.68 -0.60 70.95
N LEU A 7 33.69 -1.55 70.03
CA LEU A 7 33.74 -1.28 68.60
C LEU A 7 32.26 -1.22 68.10
N SER A 8 31.79 -0.04 67.78
CA SER A 8 30.48 0.12 67.09
C SER A 8 30.64 -0.18 65.64
N LEU A 9 29.98 -1.25 65.16
CA LEU A 9 29.85 -1.63 63.74
C LEU A 9 28.67 -0.86 63.16
N ILE A 10 28.95 0.20 62.39
CA ILE A 10 27.94 0.89 61.61
C ILE A 10 27.77 0.09 60.29
N ALA A 11 26.68 -0.66 60.17
CA ALA A 11 26.31 -1.30 58.93
C ALA A 11 25.69 -0.23 58.00
N PHE A 12 26.45 0.16 56.98
CA PHE A 12 25.91 0.95 55.87
C PHE A 12 25.00 0.03 55.03
N LEU A 13 23.70 0.20 55.14
CA LEU A 13 22.72 -0.34 54.17
C LEU A 13 22.84 0.52 52.91
N CYS A 14 23.58 0.09 51.91
CA CYS A 14 23.49 0.61 50.58
C CYS A 14 22.14 0.15 49.98
N ILE A 15 21.12 0.94 50.13
CA ILE A 15 19.89 0.83 49.33
C ILE A 15 20.30 1.33 47.94
N SER A 16 20.63 0.43 47.06
CA SER A 16 20.73 0.73 45.61
C SER A 16 19.34 1.08 45.11
N PHE A 17 19.01 2.35 45.07
CA PHE A 17 17.95 2.85 44.20
C PHE A 17 18.43 2.59 42.78
N ILE A 18 17.99 1.51 42.16
CA ILE A 18 17.96 1.38 40.70
C ILE A 18 16.91 2.40 40.25
N ALA A 19 17.31 3.65 40.08
CA ALA A 19 16.52 4.61 39.34
C ALA A 19 16.38 4.01 37.93
N ASN A 20 15.16 3.68 37.50
CA ASN A 20 14.87 3.35 36.12
C ASN A 20 15.28 4.54 35.28
N ALA A 21 16.48 4.50 34.72
CA ALA A 21 17.05 5.60 33.96
C ALA A 21 16.25 5.72 32.68
N GLN A 22 15.59 6.84 32.50
CA GLN A 22 14.91 7.24 31.28
C GLN A 22 15.93 7.21 30.13
N GLN A 23 15.62 6.47 29.05
CA GLN A 23 16.45 6.40 27.85
C GLN A 23 15.92 7.42 26.84
N LYS A 24 16.80 8.25 26.28
CA LYS A 24 16.45 9.28 25.33
C LYS A 24 17.15 9.03 23.99
N LEU A 25 16.39 9.07 22.89
CA LEU A 25 16.88 8.98 21.53
C LEU A 25 16.46 10.24 20.77
N THR A 26 17.39 10.87 20.03
CA THR A 26 17.12 12.04 19.18
C THR A 26 17.30 11.67 17.72
N SER A 27 16.52 12.31 16.82
CA SER A 27 16.76 12.21 15.39
C SER A 27 18.11 12.83 14.99
N PRO A 28 18.68 12.48 13.83
CA PRO A 28 19.95 13.08 13.37
C PRO A 28 19.93 14.61 13.30
N ASP A 29 18.79 15.22 12.99
CA ASP A 29 18.59 16.68 12.95
C ASP A 29 18.14 17.29 14.29
N ASN A 30 17.94 16.48 15.33
CA ASN A 30 17.47 16.84 16.68
C ASN A 30 16.06 17.42 16.76
N ASN A 31 15.24 17.32 15.71
CA ASN A 31 13.85 17.79 15.75
C ASN A 31 12.90 16.80 16.44
N LEU A 32 13.20 15.50 16.36
CA LEU A 32 12.44 14.43 17.01
C LEU A 32 13.17 13.95 18.25
N VAL A 33 12.42 13.73 19.31
CA VAL A 33 12.94 13.14 20.56
C VAL A 33 11.98 12.06 21.01
N MET A 34 12.48 10.84 21.10
CA MET A 34 11.80 9.71 21.71
C MET A 34 12.37 9.44 23.10
N THR A 35 11.51 9.22 24.07
CA THR A 35 11.89 8.85 25.42
C THR A 35 11.30 7.48 25.75
N PHE A 36 12.12 6.58 26.24
CA PHE A 36 11.72 5.25 26.68
C PHE A 36 11.97 5.09 28.18
N GLN A 37 11.08 4.40 28.86
CA GLN A 37 11.25 4.01 30.26
C GLN A 37 10.45 2.75 30.58
N VAL A 38 10.80 2.10 31.68
CA VAL A 38 10.02 1.02 32.30
C VAL A 38 9.39 1.57 33.57
N ASP A 39 8.08 1.44 33.71
CA ASP A 39 7.35 1.96 34.87
C ASP A 39 7.56 1.11 36.15
N SER A 40 6.94 1.49 37.27
CA SER A 40 7.06 0.80 38.54
C SER A 40 6.50 -0.62 38.57
N LYS A 41 5.69 -0.98 37.54
CA LYS A 41 5.14 -2.33 37.36
C LYS A 41 5.97 -3.16 36.39
N GLY A 42 7.03 -2.58 35.84
CA GLY A 42 7.83 -3.22 34.80
C GLY A 42 7.18 -3.16 33.41
N ALA A 43 6.26 -2.22 33.16
CA ALA A 43 5.68 -2.01 31.83
C ALA A 43 6.54 -1.06 31.01
N PRO A 44 6.95 -1.46 29.77
CA PRO A 44 7.68 -0.58 28.88
C PRO A 44 6.75 0.54 28.38
N THR A 45 7.25 1.77 28.37
CA THR A 45 6.53 2.94 27.88
C THR A 45 7.43 3.81 27.01
N TYR A 46 6.84 4.52 26.06
CA TYR A 46 7.53 5.50 25.23
C TYR A 46 6.68 6.75 25.03
N GLU A 47 7.33 7.83 24.67
CA GLU A 47 6.72 9.08 24.23
C GLU A 47 7.52 9.68 23.08
N LEU A 48 6.89 10.50 22.24
CA LEU A 48 7.52 11.14 21.09
C LEU A 48 7.16 12.63 21.03
N THR A 49 8.15 13.48 20.80
CA THR A 49 7.97 14.90 20.55
C THR A 49 8.64 15.32 19.24
N TYR A 50 8.06 16.30 18.55
CA TYR A 50 8.60 16.93 17.36
C TYR A 50 8.68 18.45 17.56
N LYS A 51 9.89 19.03 17.46
CA LYS A 51 10.13 20.47 17.72
C LYS A 51 9.49 20.94 19.04
N ASN A 52 9.62 20.13 20.09
CA ASN A 52 9.02 20.31 21.42
C ASN A 52 7.48 20.22 21.49
N LYS A 53 6.79 19.86 20.44
CA LYS A 53 5.36 19.52 20.45
C LYS A 53 5.17 18.04 20.71
N VAL A 54 4.17 17.68 21.52
CA VAL A 54 3.87 16.27 21.80
C VAL A 54 3.21 15.65 20.57
N VAL A 55 3.78 14.54 20.08
CA VAL A 55 3.24 13.71 19.00
C VAL A 55 2.53 12.50 19.59
N ILE A 56 3.23 11.76 20.45
CA ILE A 56 2.70 10.60 21.20
C ILE A 56 2.88 10.89 22.69
N LYS A 57 1.79 10.85 23.45
CA LYS A 57 1.80 10.86 24.91
C LYS A 57 2.43 9.56 25.44
N PRO A 58 2.84 9.48 26.72
CA PRO A 58 3.31 8.23 27.31
C PRO A 58 2.37 7.08 26.99
N SER A 59 2.88 6.09 26.27
CA SER A 59 2.13 4.98 25.68
C SER A 59 2.82 3.66 26.02
N THR A 60 2.05 2.64 26.37
CA THR A 60 2.57 1.33 26.76
C THR A 60 2.92 0.48 25.54
N LEU A 61 3.87 -0.43 25.73
CA LEU A 61 4.32 -1.42 24.75
C LEU A 61 4.24 -2.82 25.37
N GLY A 62 3.99 -3.83 24.55
CA GLY A 62 4.01 -5.22 24.99
C GLY A 62 3.12 -6.13 24.16
N LEU A 63 3.07 -7.39 24.56
CA LEU A 63 2.27 -8.42 23.90
C LEU A 63 1.60 -9.31 24.96
N GLU A 64 0.43 -9.83 24.63
CA GLU A 64 -0.23 -10.91 25.35
C GLU A 64 -0.06 -12.20 24.54
N LEU A 65 0.41 -13.25 25.22
CA LEU A 65 0.55 -14.58 24.64
C LEU A 65 -0.70 -15.39 24.90
N LYS A 66 -1.01 -16.31 23.99
CA LYS A 66 -2.06 -17.30 24.23
C LYS A 66 -1.65 -18.19 25.40
N LYS A 67 -2.57 -18.39 26.31
CA LYS A 67 -2.43 -19.41 27.35
C LYS A 67 -2.46 -20.78 26.70
N GLU A 68 -1.45 -21.60 26.94
CA GLU A 68 -1.46 -22.98 26.48
C GLU A 68 -2.48 -23.80 27.26
N ASP A 69 -3.30 -24.56 26.53
CA ASP A 69 -4.27 -25.44 27.11
C ASP A 69 -3.60 -26.80 27.45
N ASN A 70 -3.23 -26.98 28.71
CA ASN A 70 -2.59 -28.19 29.20
C ASN A 70 -3.57 -29.38 29.41
N THR A 71 -4.82 -29.27 28.96
CA THR A 71 -5.83 -30.34 29.10
C THR A 71 -5.65 -31.48 28.10
N ARG A 72 -4.69 -31.38 27.16
CA ARG A 72 -4.35 -32.47 26.24
C ARG A 72 -3.61 -33.57 26.98
N THR A 73 -4.36 -34.59 27.35
CA THR A 73 -3.89 -35.83 27.97
C THR A 73 -3.55 -36.94 26.97
N ASP A 74 -3.56 -36.66 25.68
CA ASP A 74 -3.54 -37.63 24.58
C ASP A 74 -2.19 -38.27 24.32
N PHE A 75 -1.11 -37.79 24.97
CA PHE A 75 0.24 -38.28 24.77
C PHE A 75 0.92 -38.64 26.08
N ASP A 76 0.79 -39.90 26.49
CA ASP A 76 1.43 -40.45 27.71
C ASP A 76 2.96 -40.45 27.66
N TRP A 77 3.55 -40.23 26.49
CA TRP A 77 4.98 -40.22 26.27
C TRP A 77 5.64 -38.80 26.34
N VAL A 78 4.83 -37.72 26.45
CA VAL A 78 5.35 -36.36 26.64
C VAL A 78 5.63 -36.15 28.13
N ASP A 79 6.78 -35.64 28.48
CA ASP A 79 7.13 -35.31 29.85
C ASP A 79 6.25 -34.14 30.36
N ARG A 80 5.19 -34.48 31.08
CA ARG A 80 4.20 -33.54 31.63
C ARG A 80 4.82 -32.48 32.55
N ARG A 81 6.02 -32.71 33.08
CA ARG A 81 6.72 -31.74 33.94
C ARG A 81 7.14 -30.49 33.19
N ASP A 82 7.39 -30.59 31.88
CA ASP A 82 7.74 -29.43 31.07
C ASP A 82 6.51 -28.66 30.57
N LEU A 83 5.37 -29.32 30.40
CA LEU A 83 4.11 -28.68 30.01
C LEU A 83 3.49 -27.87 31.16
N THR A 84 3.65 -28.30 32.38
CA THR A 84 3.12 -27.58 33.58
C THR A 84 3.88 -26.27 33.88
N LYS A 85 5.06 -26.08 33.32
CA LYS A 85 5.83 -24.84 33.46
C LYS A 85 5.43 -23.74 32.49
N LEU A 86 4.74 -24.07 31.40
CA LEU A 86 4.25 -23.12 30.39
C LEU A 86 2.94 -22.44 30.79
N ASP A 87 2.35 -22.84 31.88
CA ASP A 87 0.93 -22.81 32.19
C ASP A 87 0.32 -21.46 32.59
N SER A 88 1.10 -20.48 32.97
CA SER A 88 0.49 -19.31 33.63
C SER A 88 0.97 -17.95 33.14
N LYS A 89 1.83 -17.91 32.14
CA LYS A 89 2.65 -16.72 31.89
C LYS A 89 2.41 -16.18 30.50
N THR A 90 1.24 -15.54 30.32
CA THR A 90 0.81 -14.97 29.04
C THR A 90 1.34 -13.54 28.81
N ASN A 91 1.82 -12.87 29.85
CA ASN A 91 2.20 -11.46 29.78
C ASN A 91 3.64 -11.24 29.27
N LEU A 92 3.75 -10.50 28.18
CA LEU A 92 4.96 -9.84 27.75
C LEU A 92 4.72 -8.31 27.67
N TYR A 93 4.03 -7.74 28.64
CA TYR A 93 3.69 -6.31 28.71
C TYR A 93 4.03 -5.67 30.07
N ASP A 94 4.42 -6.43 31.07
CA ASP A 94 4.83 -5.94 32.39
C ASP A 94 5.87 -6.85 33.07
N GLY A 95 6.31 -6.51 34.30
CA GLY A 95 7.28 -7.29 35.06
C GLY A 95 8.70 -7.28 34.49
N PHE A 96 9.01 -6.34 33.60
CA PHE A 96 10.31 -6.21 32.99
C PHE A 96 11.28 -5.35 33.81
N GLU A 97 12.53 -5.72 33.70
CA GLU A 97 13.71 -4.91 34.10
C GLU A 97 14.54 -4.62 32.84
N VAL A 98 15.15 -3.44 32.77
CA VAL A 98 16.10 -3.13 31.69
C VAL A 98 17.41 -3.88 31.99
N LYS A 99 17.79 -4.80 31.10
CA LYS A 99 18.99 -5.62 31.22
C LYS A 99 20.18 -4.98 30.50
N ASP A 100 19.95 -4.40 29.34
CA ASP A 100 20.99 -3.77 28.51
C ASP A 100 20.36 -2.71 27.59
N THR A 101 21.16 -1.72 27.18
CA THR A 101 20.79 -0.72 26.19
C THR A 101 21.97 -0.49 25.24
N GLN A 102 21.65 -0.47 23.93
CA GLN A 102 22.62 -0.22 22.88
C GLN A 102 22.15 0.91 21.99
N THR A 103 23.04 1.81 21.62
CA THR A 103 22.78 2.89 20.70
C THR A 103 23.68 2.78 19.47
N ALA A 104 23.15 3.18 18.31
CA ALA A 104 23.90 3.23 17.06
C ALA A 104 23.40 4.39 16.18
N THR A 105 24.22 4.77 15.22
CA THR A 105 23.82 5.66 14.12
C THR A 105 24.08 4.94 12.81
N PHE A 106 23.15 5.06 11.87
CA PHE A 106 23.25 4.47 10.55
C PHE A 106 23.03 5.54 9.48
N ASP A 107 23.83 5.53 8.42
CA ASP A 107 23.72 6.46 7.31
C ASP A 107 24.24 5.79 6.02
N GLU A 108 23.34 5.50 5.13
CA GLU A 108 23.65 4.98 3.79
C GLU A 108 22.74 5.63 2.73
N THR A 109 23.17 5.61 1.49
CA THR A 109 22.33 5.92 0.34
C THR A 109 22.25 4.68 -0.54
N TRP A 110 21.03 4.31 -0.94
CA TRP A 110 20.78 3.15 -1.78
C TRP A 110 19.94 3.53 -3.01
N GLN A 111 20.00 2.71 -4.05
CA GLN A 111 19.28 2.95 -5.31
C GLN A 111 18.17 1.90 -5.45
N PRO A 112 16.91 2.30 -5.63
CA PRO A 112 15.81 1.39 -5.92
C PRO A 112 15.92 0.83 -7.36
N VAL A 113 15.36 -0.35 -7.60
CA VAL A 113 15.25 -0.93 -8.95
C VAL A 113 14.36 -0.06 -9.83
N TRP A 114 13.31 0.47 -9.27
CA TRP A 114 12.40 1.49 -9.79
C TRP A 114 11.89 2.33 -8.62
N GLY A 115 11.45 3.56 -8.86
CA GLY A 115 11.02 4.40 -7.74
C GLY A 115 10.62 5.81 -8.11
N GLU A 116 10.36 6.57 -7.08
CA GLU A 116 10.06 8.02 -7.14
C GLU A 116 11.33 8.87 -7.14
N GLU A 117 12.48 8.26 -6.83
CA GLU A 117 13.78 8.91 -6.66
C GLU A 117 14.89 7.96 -7.10
N LYS A 118 15.95 8.51 -7.68
CA LYS A 118 17.14 7.76 -8.10
C LYS A 118 17.91 7.20 -6.90
N GLU A 119 17.95 7.96 -5.81
CA GLU A 119 18.71 7.65 -4.61
C GLU A 119 17.87 7.94 -3.36
N ILE A 120 17.85 7.00 -2.42
CA ILE A 120 17.14 7.10 -1.16
C ILE A 120 18.16 7.05 -0.02
N ARG A 121 18.20 8.08 0.81
CA ARG A 121 19.03 8.09 2.01
C ARG A 121 18.31 7.34 3.14
N ASN A 122 19.03 6.46 3.81
CA ASN A 122 18.61 5.73 5.00
C ASN A 122 19.48 6.21 6.19
N HIS A 123 18.97 7.20 6.93
CA HIS A 123 19.72 7.83 8.00
C HIS A 123 18.88 7.91 9.28
N TYR A 124 19.35 7.24 10.34
CA TYR A 124 18.66 7.20 11.62
C TYR A 124 19.63 7.03 12.79
N ASN A 125 19.17 7.40 13.98
CA ASN A 125 19.74 6.97 15.24
C ASN A 125 18.91 5.79 15.78
N GLU A 126 19.58 4.81 16.39
CA GLU A 126 18.96 3.58 16.89
C GLU A 126 19.16 3.45 18.40
N LEU A 127 18.13 2.96 19.09
CA LEU A 127 18.16 2.48 20.46
C LEU A 127 17.59 1.07 20.50
N ALA A 128 18.36 0.10 20.99
CA ALA A 128 17.89 -1.24 21.30
C ALA A 128 17.89 -1.44 22.81
N VAL A 129 16.72 -1.74 23.38
CA VAL A 129 16.54 -1.98 24.81
C VAL A 129 16.26 -3.46 25.03
N THR A 130 17.16 -4.16 25.70
CA THR A 130 16.94 -5.54 26.16
C THR A 130 16.21 -5.52 27.48
N LEU A 131 15.01 -6.08 27.48
CA LEU A 131 14.14 -6.25 28.63
C LEU A 131 14.16 -7.70 29.10
N TYR A 132 14.17 -7.90 30.40
CA TYR A 132 14.15 -9.22 31.02
C TYR A 132 13.05 -9.31 32.07
N GLN A 133 12.27 -10.40 32.03
CA GLN A 133 11.28 -10.74 33.07
C GLN A 133 11.85 -11.78 34.01
N PRO A 134 12.29 -11.41 35.23
CA PRO A 134 12.92 -12.36 36.18
C PRO A 134 11.99 -13.53 36.55
N MET A 135 10.71 -13.25 36.72
CA MET A 135 9.72 -14.29 37.09
C MET A 135 9.50 -15.37 36.03
N ASN A 136 9.71 -15.01 34.77
CA ASN A 136 9.41 -15.87 33.62
C ASN A 136 10.66 -16.37 32.91
N ASP A 137 11.84 -15.85 33.31
CA ASP A 137 13.12 -16.09 32.64
C ASP A 137 13.07 -15.82 31.14
N ARG A 138 12.41 -14.70 30.76
CA ARG A 138 12.17 -14.31 29.36
C ARG A 138 12.85 -12.98 29.02
N SER A 139 13.42 -12.90 27.84
CA SER A 139 14.00 -11.66 27.30
C SER A 139 13.34 -11.28 26.00
N ILE A 140 13.12 -9.98 25.82
CA ILE A 140 12.74 -9.38 24.53
C ILE A 140 13.61 -8.16 24.27
N VAL A 141 13.76 -7.76 23.02
CA VAL A 141 14.40 -6.51 22.66
C VAL A 141 13.35 -5.61 22.00
N ILE A 142 13.23 -4.37 22.47
CA ILE A 142 12.49 -3.35 21.75
C ILE A 142 13.51 -2.48 21.04
N ARG A 143 13.42 -2.44 19.71
CA ARG A 143 14.32 -1.66 18.87
C ARG A 143 13.60 -0.46 18.31
N PHE A 144 14.20 0.71 18.49
CA PHE A 144 13.71 2.00 17.98
C PHE A 144 14.71 2.55 16.96
N ARG A 145 14.20 3.02 15.83
CA ARG A 145 14.95 3.78 14.82
C ARG A 145 14.28 5.13 14.62
N LEU A 146 15.00 6.19 14.91
CA LEU A 146 14.50 7.55 14.84
C LEU A 146 15.16 8.27 13.67
N PHE A 147 14.35 8.54 12.66
CA PHE A 147 14.67 9.29 11.44
C PHE A 147 14.36 10.77 11.65
N ASN A 148 14.70 11.63 10.68
CA ASN A 148 14.36 13.06 10.75
C ASN A 148 12.84 13.33 10.58
N ASP A 149 12.12 12.40 9.99
CA ASP A 149 10.70 12.48 9.63
C ASP A 149 9.81 11.49 10.40
N GLY A 150 10.38 10.68 11.33
CA GLY A 150 9.57 9.78 12.13
C GLY A 150 10.33 8.70 12.89
N LEU A 151 9.54 7.83 13.52
CA LEU A 151 9.97 6.73 14.37
C LEU A 151 9.49 5.39 13.79
N GLY A 152 10.38 4.39 13.76
CA GLY A 152 10.03 2.98 13.66
C GLY A 152 10.39 2.22 14.92
N PHE A 153 9.52 1.33 15.41
CA PHE A 153 9.86 0.40 16.48
C PHE A 153 9.34 -1.01 16.21
N ARG A 154 10.00 -2.02 16.77
CA ARG A 154 9.56 -3.42 16.71
C ARG A 154 10.01 -4.21 17.92
N TYR A 155 9.37 -5.36 18.13
CA TYR A 155 9.80 -6.35 19.12
C TYR A 155 10.66 -7.41 18.45
N GLU A 156 11.77 -7.77 19.10
CA GLU A 156 12.66 -8.85 18.69
C GLU A 156 12.74 -9.89 19.80
N PHE A 157 12.65 -11.15 19.43
CA PHE A 157 12.66 -12.28 20.37
C PHE A 157 13.93 -13.10 20.13
N PRO A 158 14.96 -12.94 20.96
CA PRO A 158 16.17 -13.72 20.83
C PRO A 158 15.92 -15.19 21.15
N GLN A 159 16.76 -16.07 20.63
CA GLN A 159 16.66 -17.49 20.96
C GLN A 159 16.87 -17.73 22.45
N GLN A 160 15.95 -18.43 23.10
CA GLN A 160 15.93 -18.68 24.52
C GLN A 160 15.08 -19.92 24.85
N LYS A 161 15.39 -20.59 25.97
CA LYS A 161 14.68 -21.82 26.34
C LYS A 161 13.27 -21.60 26.87
N SER A 162 13.05 -20.48 27.54
CA SER A 162 11.80 -20.12 28.21
C SER A 162 10.75 -19.50 27.26
N LEU A 163 11.14 -19.20 26.03
CA LEU A 163 10.25 -18.68 24.98
C LEU A 163 10.80 -19.15 23.63
N ASN A 164 10.45 -20.37 23.21
CA ASN A 164 10.91 -20.95 21.96
C ASN A 164 9.84 -20.90 20.86
N TYR A 165 8.66 -21.45 21.14
CA TYR A 165 7.48 -21.35 20.31
C TYR A 165 6.35 -20.71 21.13
N PHE A 166 5.66 -19.75 20.54
CA PHE A 166 4.57 -19.07 21.24
C PHE A 166 3.54 -18.52 20.23
N VAL A 167 2.33 -18.30 20.75
CA VAL A 167 1.24 -17.70 19.97
C VAL A 167 0.91 -16.35 20.54
N ILE A 168 0.87 -15.34 19.70
CA ILE A 168 0.44 -13.99 20.07
C ILE A 168 -1.08 -13.96 20.10
N LYS A 169 -1.64 -13.53 21.22
CA LYS A 169 -3.07 -13.31 21.42
C LYS A 169 -3.44 -11.87 21.08
N GLU A 170 -2.67 -10.91 21.57
CA GLU A 170 -2.80 -9.49 21.27
C GLU A 170 -1.43 -8.80 21.31
N GLU A 171 -1.30 -7.73 20.57
CA GLU A 171 -0.21 -6.77 20.66
C GLU A 171 -0.74 -5.48 21.28
N HIS A 172 -0.16 -5.07 22.40
CA HIS A 172 -0.55 -3.89 23.17
C HIS A 172 0.35 -2.68 22.87
N SER A 173 0.67 -2.45 21.59
CA SER A 173 1.38 -1.24 21.18
C SER A 173 0.41 -0.07 21.15
N GLN A 174 0.57 0.89 22.02
CA GLN A 174 -0.28 2.06 22.13
C GLN A 174 0.31 3.28 21.43
N PHE A 175 -0.59 4.16 20.96
CA PHE A 175 -0.28 5.45 20.34
C PHE A 175 -1.21 6.51 20.96
N GLY A 176 -0.78 7.12 22.04
CA GLY A 176 -1.56 8.12 22.79
C GLY A 176 -1.54 9.48 22.10
N MET A 177 -2.67 9.92 21.57
CA MET A 177 -2.80 11.23 20.93
C MET A 177 -2.96 12.33 21.97
N ASN A 178 -2.35 13.50 21.71
CA ASN A 178 -2.41 14.65 22.62
C ASN A 178 -3.68 15.53 22.44
N GLY A 179 -4.58 15.12 21.55
CA GLY A 179 -5.81 15.85 21.28
C GLY A 179 -6.81 15.09 20.41
N ASP A 180 -7.95 15.69 20.18
CA ASP A 180 -9.00 15.20 19.29
C ASP A 180 -8.71 15.66 17.85
N HIS A 181 -7.78 14.96 17.19
CA HIS A 181 -7.26 15.37 15.88
C HIS A 181 -8.26 15.12 14.74
N ILE A 182 -8.10 15.85 13.63
CA ILE A 182 -8.76 15.50 12.37
C ILE A 182 -8.07 14.27 11.80
N ALA A 183 -8.85 13.23 11.51
CA ALA A 183 -8.39 11.97 10.94
C ALA A 183 -8.97 11.74 9.54
N PHE A 184 -8.17 11.14 8.67
CA PHE A 184 -8.51 10.67 7.33
C PHE A 184 -8.49 9.15 7.38
N TRP A 185 -9.65 8.52 7.56
CA TRP A 185 -9.75 7.14 7.95
C TRP A 185 -10.74 6.33 7.13
N ILE A 186 -10.52 5.03 7.09
CA ILE A 186 -11.47 4.01 6.64
C ILE A 186 -11.72 3.00 7.76
N PRO A 187 -12.88 2.31 7.76
CA PRO A 187 -13.19 1.27 8.74
C PRO A 187 -12.09 0.23 8.88
N GLY A 188 -11.78 -0.14 10.11
CA GLY A 188 -10.94 -1.28 10.42
C GLY A 188 -11.64 -2.58 10.05
N ASP A 189 -11.05 -3.34 9.12
CA ASP A 189 -11.65 -4.55 8.55
C ASP A 189 -10.56 -5.60 8.29
N TYR A 190 -10.87 -6.88 8.54
CA TYR A 190 -9.92 -7.97 8.39
C TYR A 190 -9.78 -8.46 6.94
N ASP A 191 -10.72 -8.06 6.05
CA ASP A 191 -10.83 -8.63 4.71
C ASP A 191 -10.79 -7.61 3.57
N THR A 192 -11.03 -6.31 3.84
CA THR A 192 -11.02 -5.29 2.79
C THR A 192 -10.48 -3.95 3.26
N GLN A 193 -9.96 -3.14 2.32
CA GLN A 193 -9.58 -1.73 2.47
C GLN A 193 -10.29 -0.84 1.44
N GLU A 194 -11.27 -1.38 0.76
CA GLU A 194 -11.94 -0.72 -0.36
C GLU A 194 -13.14 0.11 0.11
N TYR A 195 -12.90 0.95 1.09
CA TYR A 195 -13.85 1.94 1.60
C TYR A 195 -13.50 3.34 1.11
N ASP A 196 -14.50 4.20 0.97
CA ASP A 196 -14.27 5.64 0.86
C ASP A 196 -13.71 6.20 2.17
N TYR A 197 -12.75 7.11 2.06
CA TYR A 197 -12.22 7.80 3.23
C TYR A 197 -13.30 8.68 3.88
N THR A 198 -13.30 8.70 5.21
CA THR A 198 -14.07 9.62 6.03
C THR A 198 -13.12 10.61 6.68
N ILE A 199 -13.50 11.89 6.67
CA ILE A 199 -12.75 12.97 7.33
C ILE A 199 -13.56 13.39 8.54
N SER A 200 -12.99 13.25 9.75
CA SER A 200 -13.68 13.61 10.98
C SER A 200 -12.70 13.84 12.14
N ARG A 201 -13.18 14.33 13.26
CA ARG A 201 -12.46 14.25 14.53
C ARG A 201 -12.38 12.81 15.01
N LEU A 202 -11.37 12.48 15.83
CA LEU A 202 -11.22 11.16 16.43
C LEU A 202 -12.45 10.78 17.26
N SER A 203 -13.00 11.73 18.03
CA SER A 203 -14.19 11.54 18.85
C SER A 203 -15.46 11.21 18.06
N GLU A 204 -15.50 11.52 16.76
CA GLU A 204 -16.65 11.30 15.88
C GLU A 204 -16.65 9.92 15.20
N ILE A 205 -15.51 9.20 15.18
CA ILE A 205 -15.34 7.93 14.49
C ILE A 205 -16.45 6.94 14.86
N ARG A 206 -16.74 6.76 16.15
CA ARG A 206 -17.79 5.86 16.63
C ARG A 206 -19.16 6.17 16.02
N GLY A 207 -19.51 7.44 15.94
CA GLY A 207 -20.80 7.87 15.41
C GLY A 207 -20.94 7.68 13.91
N LEU A 208 -19.84 7.82 13.18
CA LEU A 208 -19.78 7.76 11.72
C LEU A 208 -19.49 6.34 11.17
N MET A 209 -19.02 5.43 12.02
CA MET A 209 -18.56 4.08 11.58
C MET A 209 -19.62 3.35 10.75
N LYS A 210 -20.88 3.37 11.18
CA LYS A 210 -21.97 2.66 10.49
C LYS A 210 -22.16 3.15 9.05
N GLU A 211 -22.00 4.44 8.80
CA GLU A 211 -22.14 5.03 7.46
C GLU A 211 -20.88 4.82 6.63
N ALA A 212 -19.73 4.75 7.26
CA ALA A 212 -18.44 4.51 6.59
C ALA A 212 -18.31 3.07 6.07
N ILE A 213 -18.98 2.09 6.70
CA ILE A 213 -19.01 0.70 6.24
C ILE A 213 -19.98 0.59 5.07
N THR A 214 -19.43 0.53 3.85
CA THR A 214 -20.19 0.28 2.62
C THR A 214 -20.05 -1.19 2.20
N PRO A 215 -21.05 -1.77 1.48
CA PRO A 215 -20.97 -3.17 1.04
C PRO A 215 -19.74 -3.45 0.17
N ASN A 216 -19.11 -4.59 0.41
CA ASN A 216 -17.97 -5.09 -0.34
C ASN A 216 -18.10 -6.61 -0.58
N SER A 217 -17.26 -7.18 -1.48
CA SER A 217 -17.25 -8.61 -1.82
C SER A 217 -16.90 -9.51 -0.64
N SER A 218 -16.02 -9.03 0.24
CA SER A 218 -15.68 -9.62 1.53
C SER A 218 -15.49 -8.49 2.54
N GLN A 219 -15.99 -8.65 3.76
CA GLN A 219 -15.82 -7.65 4.80
C GLN A 219 -16.03 -8.23 6.19
N THR A 220 -15.15 -7.84 7.11
CA THR A 220 -15.25 -8.23 8.53
C THR A 220 -14.78 -7.05 9.39
N PRO A 221 -15.60 -5.98 9.53
CA PRO A 221 -15.28 -4.86 10.40
C PRO A 221 -15.29 -5.33 11.87
N PHE A 222 -14.25 -4.96 12.63
CA PHE A 222 -14.04 -5.55 13.95
C PHE A 222 -14.47 -4.68 15.14
N SER A 223 -14.65 -3.37 14.94
CA SER A 223 -14.93 -2.44 16.03
C SER A 223 -15.65 -1.18 15.56
N GLN A 224 -16.39 -0.54 16.45
CA GLN A 224 -17.02 0.76 16.20
C GLN A 224 -16.02 1.92 16.19
N THR A 225 -14.79 1.69 16.64
CA THR A 225 -13.71 2.68 16.69
C THR A 225 -12.44 2.15 16.03
N GLY A 226 -12.55 1.00 15.34
CA GLY A 226 -11.44 0.40 14.60
C GLY A 226 -11.21 1.09 13.27
N VAL A 227 -9.94 1.40 12.95
CA VAL A 227 -9.54 2.02 11.69
C VAL A 227 -8.37 1.28 11.07
N GLN A 228 -8.23 1.41 9.76
CA GLN A 228 -7.08 0.88 9.01
C GLN A 228 -5.83 1.73 9.22
N THR A 229 -4.67 1.14 9.01
CA THR A 229 -3.43 1.85 8.70
C THR A 229 -3.21 1.85 7.16
N ALA A 230 -2.51 2.80 6.55
CA ALA A 230 -1.91 3.97 7.19
C ALA A 230 -3.00 4.98 7.57
N LEU A 231 -2.96 5.43 8.81
CA LEU A 231 -3.89 6.44 9.32
C LEU A 231 -3.22 7.82 9.26
N MET A 232 -3.81 8.74 8.51
CA MET A 232 -3.36 10.13 8.44
C MET A 232 -4.16 11.01 9.39
N MET A 233 -3.48 11.88 10.12
CA MET A 233 -4.11 12.85 11.05
C MET A 233 -3.50 14.22 10.91
N LYS A 234 -4.30 15.25 11.23
CA LYS A 234 -3.88 16.65 11.33
C LYS A 234 -4.25 17.19 12.71
N THR A 235 -3.28 17.77 13.40
CA THR A 235 -3.46 18.35 14.73
C THR A 235 -3.88 19.82 14.65
N ASP A 236 -4.54 20.34 15.69
CA ASP A 236 -4.94 21.74 15.73
C ASP A 236 -3.74 22.70 15.84
N ASP A 237 -2.59 22.22 16.31
CA ASP A 237 -1.35 23.00 16.42
C ASP A 237 -0.43 22.85 15.19
N GLY A 238 -0.96 22.27 14.10
CA GLY A 238 -0.35 22.26 12.77
C GLY A 238 0.65 21.14 12.50
N LEU A 239 0.56 20.01 13.21
CA LEU A 239 1.29 18.80 12.84
C LEU A 239 0.45 17.89 11.96
N TYR A 240 1.14 17.16 11.09
CA TYR A 240 0.65 16.03 10.31
C TYR A 240 1.27 14.77 10.86
N ILE A 241 0.47 13.76 11.17
CA ILE A 241 0.91 12.51 11.78
C ILE A 241 0.36 11.35 10.95
N ASN A 242 1.22 10.38 10.63
CA ASN A 242 0.83 9.15 9.97
C ASN A 242 1.24 7.94 10.81
N LEU A 243 0.29 7.04 11.09
CA LEU A 243 0.53 5.79 11.78
C LEU A 243 0.42 4.62 10.79
N HIS A 244 1.46 3.81 10.69
CA HIS A 244 1.51 2.68 9.78
C HIS A 244 2.40 1.55 10.30
N GLU A 245 2.66 0.57 9.45
CA GLU A 245 3.60 -0.52 9.69
C GLU A 245 4.53 -0.73 8.49
N ALA A 246 5.70 -1.32 8.70
CA ALA A 246 6.65 -1.63 7.65
C ALA A 246 7.22 -3.04 7.81
N ALA A 247 7.65 -3.64 6.69
CA ALA A 247 8.25 -4.98 6.65
C ALA A 247 7.35 -6.06 7.26
N LEU A 248 6.09 -6.11 6.84
CA LEU A 248 5.12 -7.14 7.25
C LEU A 248 5.52 -8.50 6.67
N VAL A 249 6.24 -9.28 7.46
CA VAL A 249 6.74 -10.60 7.12
C VAL A 249 6.42 -11.54 8.26
N ASP A 250 5.79 -12.67 7.95
CA ASP A 250 5.42 -13.75 8.88
C ASP A 250 4.67 -13.24 10.14
N TYR A 251 3.72 -12.36 9.91
CA TYR A 251 2.92 -11.73 10.98
C TYR A 251 1.56 -11.26 10.43
N SER A 252 0.60 -11.00 11.33
CA SER A 252 -0.70 -10.42 10.97
C SER A 252 -0.61 -8.91 10.79
N CYS A 253 -1.47 -8.35 9.92
CA CYS A 253 -1.60 -6.90 9.76
C CYS A 253 -2.03 -6.21 11.04
N MET A 254 -1.46 -5.03 11.26
CA MET A 254 -1.90 -4.13 12.32
C MET A 254 -3.01 -3.20 11.83
N HIS A 255 -4.13 -3.23 12.50
CA HIS A 255 -5.15 -2.19 12.52
C HIS A 255 -5.00 -1.39 13.82
N LEU A 256 -5.79 -0.36 13.97
CA LEU A 256 -5.81 0.49 15.17
C LEU A 256 -7.22 0.50 15.74
N ASN A 257 -7.34 0.30 17.06
CA ASN A 257 -8.60 0.46 17.78
C ASN A 257 -8.51 1.64 18.73
N LEU A 258 -9.43 2.60 18.64
CA LEU A 258 -9.37 3.84 19.40
C LEU A 258 -10.15 3.71 20.71
N ASP A 259 -9.49 3.97 21.82
CA ASP A 259 -10.13 4.42 23.04
C ASP A 259 -10.49 5.92 22.85
N ASP A 260 -11.72 6.17 22.44
CA ASP A 260 -12.24 7.51 22.10
C ASP A 260 -12.49 8.40 23.33
N LYS A 261 -12.31 7.89 24.54
CA LYS A 261 -12.36 8.68 25.78
C LYS A 261 -11.00 9.26 26.15
N ASN A 262 -9.95 8.46 25.97
CA ASN A 262 -8.60 8.82 26.35
C ASN A 262 -7.75 9.27 25.15
N MET A 263 -8.29 9.16 23.93
CA MET A 263 -7.58 9.42 22.67
C MET A 263 -6.31 8.59 22.54
N VAL A 264 -6.46 7.28 22.73
CA VAL A 264 -5.37 6.30 22.61
C VAL A 264 -5.72 5.26 21.59
N PHE A 265 -4.94 5.16 20.54
CA PHE A 265 -4.99 3.99 19.66
C PHE A 265 -4.19 2.85 20.27
N GLU A 266 -4.70 1.65 20.12
CA GLU A 266 -3.97 0.41 20.40
C GLU A 266 -3.93 -0.45 19.14
N SER A 267 -2.81 -1.12 18.90
CA SER A 267 -2.70 -2.06 17.79
C SER A 267 -3.75 -3.16 17.91
N TRP A 268 -4.31 -3.54 16.78
CA TRP A 268 -5.34 -4.56 16.69
C TRP A 268 -5.02 -5.48 15.51
N LEU A 269 -4.55 -6.68 15.83
CA LEU A 269 -4.09 -7.62 14.82
C LEU A 269 -5.25 -8.43 14.22
N THR A 270 -5.12 -8.77 12.93
CA THR A 270 -6.05 -9.69 12.26
C THR A 270 -5.91 -11.10 12.82
N PRO A 271 -6.99 -11.74 13.29
CA PRO A 271 -6.97 -13.11 13.81
C PRO A 271 -6.98 -14.16 12.69
N ASP A 272 -6.61 -15.39 13.05
CA ASP A 272 -6.95 -16.57 12.29
C ASP A 272 -8.34 -17.14 12.70
N ALA A 273 -8.71 -18.30 12.15
CA ALA A 273 -9.96 -18.99 12.45
C ALA A 273 -10.16 -19.38 13.93
N LYS A 274 -9.10 -19.37 14.73
CA LYS A 274 -9.12 -19.69 16.17
C LYS A 274 -9.05 -18.44 17.05
N GLY A 275 -8.93 -17.27 16.42
CA GLY A 275 -8.72 -16.00 17.10
C GLY A 275 -7.27 -15.75 17.53
N ASP A 276 -6.32 -16.50 16.99
CA ASP A 276 -4.89 -16.31 17.23
C ASP A 276 -4.32 -15.30 16.24
N LYS A 277 -3.34 -14.48 16.67
CA LYS A 277 -2.86 -13.34 15.90
C LYS A 277 -1.49 -13.56 15.27
N GLY A 278 -0.70 -14.49 15.79
CA GLY A 278 0.62 -14.80 15.24
C GLY A 278 1.23 -16.03 15.87
N TYR A 279 1.76 -16.91 15.04
CA TYR A 279 2.49 -18.11 15.43
C TYR A 279 3.98 -17.82 15.27
N MET A 280 4.72 -17.77 16.37
CA MET A 280 6.09 -17.29 16.42
C MET A 280 7.04 -18.37 16.90
N GLN A 281 8.25 -18.38 16.35
CA GLN A 281 9.35 -19.25 16.80
C GLN A 281 10.64 -18.44 16.87
N THR A 282 11.29 -18.46 18.02
CA THR A 282 12.55 -17.73 18.21
C THR A 282 13.74 -18.36 17.48
N PRO A 283 14.69 -17.59 16.94
CA PRO A 283 14.71 -16.12 16.94
C PRO A 283 13.76 -15.53 15.90
N CYS A 284 13.00 -14.50 16.27
CA CYS A 284 12.04 -13.84 15.36
C CYS A 284 11.82 -12.38 15.77
N ASN A 285 11.07 -11.65 14.95
CA ASN A 285 10.67 -10.27 15.23
C ASN A 285 9.28 -9.98 14.67
N THR A 286 8.63 -8.94 15.19
CA THR A 286 7.42 -8.36 14.58
C THR A 286 7.80 -7.46 13.41
N PRO A 287 6.83 -7.07 12.56
CA PRO A 287 6.97 -5.90 11.68
C PRO A 287 7.29 -4.63 12.49
N TRP A 288 7.76 -3.60 11.78
CA TRP A 288 7.94 -2.28 12.38
C TRP A 288 6.61 -1.56 12.50
N ARG A 289 6.39 -0.87 13.62
CA ARG A 289 5.33 0.11 13.81
C ARG A 289 5.93 1.47 13.49
N THR A 290 5.27 2.27 12.64
CA THR A 290 5.82 3.54 12.16
C THR A 290 4.95 4.72 12.55
N ILE A 291 5.61 5.82 12.90
CA ILE A 291 5.03 7.12 13.19
C ILE A 291 5.78 8.14 12.35
N ILE A 292 5.15 8.66 11.30
CA ILE A 292 5.72 9.75 10.49
C ILE A 292 5.09 11.06 10.97
N VAL A 293 5.89 12.11 11.12
CA VAL A 293 5.40 13.40 11.61
C VAL A 293 6.13 14.58 10.99
N SER A 294 5.39 15.62 10.66
CA SER A 294 5.93 16.90 10.18
C SER A 294 4.97 18.05 10.46
N ASP A 295 5.48 19.26 10.42
CA ASP A 295 4.69 20.51 10.36
C ASP A 295 4.39 20.98 8.91
N ASP A 296 4.70 20.14 7.93
CA ASP A 296 4.40 20.34 6.51
C ASP A 296 3.90 19.02 5.90
N ALA A 297 2.70 19.04 5.34
CA ALA A 297 2.07 17.86 4.74
C ALA A 297 2.92 17.23 3.61
N ARG A 298 3.69 18.04 2.89
CA ARG A 298 4.57 17.58 1.80
C ARG A 298 5.63 16.58 2.29
N ASN A 299 6.10 16.73 3.53
CA ASN A 299 7.10 15.85 4.12
C ASN A 299 6.52 14.47 4.47
N ILE A 300 5.21 14.35 4.69
CA ILE A 300 4.55 13.04 4.84
C ILE A 300 4.64 12.27 3.51
N LEU A 301 4.36 12.93 2.39
CA LEU A 301 4.46 12.34 1.04
C LEU A 301 5.92 11.99 0.67
N ALA A 302 6.86 12.79 1.14
CA ALA A 302 8.29 12.61 0.86
C ALA A 302 8.96 11.54 1.74
N SER A 303 8.30 11.04 2.79
CA SER A 303 8.88 10.07 3.71
C SER A 303 9.20 8.75 3.02
N ARG A 304 10.38 8.21 3.32
CA ARG A 304 10.84 6.89 2.83
C ARG A 304 11.08 5.91 3.99
N ILE A 305 10.56 6.21 5.18
CA ILE A 305 10.72 5.37 6.38
C ILE A 305 10.24 3.95 6.11
N THR A 306 9.06 3.79 5.49
CA THR A 306 8.49 2.47 5.21
C THR A 306 9.42 1.63 4.33
N LEU A 307 10.03 2.22 3.31
CA LEU A 307 11.04 1.53 2.49
C LEU A 307 12.32 1.27 3.28
N ASN A 308 12.83 2.26 4.00
CA ASN A 308 14.09 2.19 4.75
C ASN A 308 14.09 1.15 5.88
N LEU A 309 12.94 0.80 6.41
CA LEU A 309 12.76 -0.24 7.43
C LEU A 309 12.68 -1.66 6.85
N ASN A 310 12.61 -1.81 5.53
CA ASN A 310 12.65 -3.10 4.85
C ASN A 310 14.09 -3.53 4.54
N GLU A 311 14.29 -4.84 4.37
CA GLU A 311 15.56 -5.40 3.96
C GLU A 311 15.93 -4.97 2.52
N PRO A 312 17.23 -4.90 2.19
CA PRO A 312 17.70 -4.69 0.82
C PRO A 312 17.12 -5.73 -0.15
N CYS A 313 17.19 -5.41 -1.44
CA CYS A 313 16.73 -6.29 -2.52
C CYS A 313 17.38 -7.69 -2.42
N LYS A 314 16.56 -8.73 -2.42
CA LYS A 314 16.98 -10.14 -2.36
C LYS A 314 17.01 -10.84 -3.72
N ILE A 315 16.66 -10.15 -4.80
CA ILE A 315 16.68 -10.67 -6.17
C ILE A 315 17.91 -10.11 -6.89
N ALA A 316 18.94 -10.92 -7.04
CA ALA A 316 20.27 -10.47 -7.49
C ALA A 316 20.28 -9.80 -8.88
N ASP A 317 19.43 -10.25 -9.80
CA ASP A 317 19.35 -9.77 -11.18
C ASP A 317 18.07 -8.94 -11.46
N ALA A 318 17.38 -8.46 -10.41
CA ALA A 318 16.08 -7.77 -10.53
C ALA A 318 16.09 -6.66 -11.59
N ALA A 319 17.09 -5.79 -11.57
CA ALA A 319 17.21 -4.66 -12.51
C ALA A 319 17.32 -5.08 -13.99
N SER A 320 17.64 -6.35 -14.27
CA SER A 320 17.73 -6.85 -15.64
C SER A 320 16.36 -7.15 -16.27
N TRP A 321 15.38 -7.56 -15.49
CA TRP A 321 14.08 -8.02 -15.98
C TRP A 321 12.86 -7.33 -15.36
N VAL A 322 12.96 -6.79 -14.16
CA VAL A 322 11.90 -5.96 -13.57
C VAL A 322 11.95 -4.57 -14.19
N LYS A 323 10.91 -4.19 -14.89
CA LYS A 323 10.81 -2.91 -15.61
C LYS A 323 9.46 -2.26 -15.38
N PRO A 324 9.40 -0.94 -15.22
CA PRO A 324 8.12 -0.22 -15.26
C PRO A 324 7.34 -0.52 -16.53
N VAL A 325 6.01 -0.58 -16.42
CA VAL A 325 5.11 -1.01 -17.50
C VAL A 325 3.93 -0.04 -17.64
N LYS A 326 3.76 0.50 -18.84
CA LYS A 326 2.55 1.21 -19.27
C LYS A 326 1.69 0.25 -20.07
N TYR A 327 0.45 0.02 -19.63
CA TYR A 327 -0.41 -0.97 -20.25
C TYR A 327 -1.84 -0.47 -20.48
N ILE A 328 -2.55 -1.15 -21.36
CA ILE A 328 -3.99 -1.04 -21.55
C ILE A 328 -4.61 -2.41 -21.32
N GLY A 329 -5.89 -2.51 -20.96
CA GLY A 329 -6.50 -3.79 -20.64
C GLY A 329 -7.91 -3.99 -21.17
N VAL A 330 -8.24 -5.24 -21.51
CA VAL A 330 -9.59 -5.72 -21.64
C VAL A 330 -10.14 -5.89 -20.24
N TRP A 331 -10.81 -4.86 -19.73
CA TRP A 331 -11.22 -4.73 -18.33
C TRP A 331 -12.39 -3.76 -18.12
N TRP A 332 -12.27 -2.47 -18.51
CA TRP A 332 -13.25 -1.43 -18.21
C TRP A 332 -14.63 -1.67 -18.83
N ASP A 333 -14.68 -2.27 -20.00
CA ASP A 333 -15.93 -2.67 -20.64
C ASP A 333 -16.70 -3.72 -19.82
N MET A 334 -16.00 -4.62 -19.15
CA MET A 334 -16.59 -5.60 -18.24
C MET A 334 -17.02 -4.96 -16.92
N ILE A 335 -16.19 -4.10 -16.32
CA ILE A 335 -16.50 -3.35 -15.09
C ILE A 335 -17.76 -2.50 -15.26
N THR A 336 -17.96 -1.88 -16.42
CA THR A 336 -19.16 -1.08 -16.71
C THR A 336 -20.38 -1.95 -17.08
N GLY A 337 -20.18 -3.24 -17.34
CA GLY A 337 -21.21 -4.16 -17.79
C GLY A 337 -21.55 -4.06 -19.29
N LYS A 338 -20.67 -3.42 -20.10
CA LYS A 338 -20.75 -3.47 -21.56
C LYS A 338 -20.35 -4.84 -22.08
N GLY A 339 -19.32 -5.44 -21.51
CA GLY A 339 -18.79 -6.75 -21.79
C GLY A 339 -19.05 -7.77 -20.67
N SER A 340 -18.52 -8.97 -20.81
CA SER A 340 -18.62 -10.06 -19.84
C SER A 340 -17.27 -10.76 -19.67
N TRP A 341 -16.93 -11.15 -18.44
CA TRP A 341 -15.84 -12.10 -18.18
C TRP A 341 -16.24 -13.53 -18.58
N ALA A 342 -17.52 -13.88 -18.42
CA ALA A 342 -18.05 -15.20 -18.76
C ALA A 342 -18.26 -15.35 -20.27
N TYR A 343 -17.98 -16.56 -20.79
CA TYR A 343 -18.17 -16.92 -22.21
C TYR A 343 -19.62 -17.21 -22.55
N THR A 344 -20.40 -17.80 -21.61
CA THR A 344 -21.76 -18.28 -21.84
C THR A 344 -22.69 -17.91 -20.70
N ASP A 345 -23.98 -17.78 -21.00
CA ASP A 345 -25.05 -17.61 -20.01
C ASP A 345 -25.79 -18.95 -19.72
N GLU A 346 -25.37 -20.06 -20.33
CA GLU A 346 -26.06 -21.37 -20.23
C GLU A 346 -25.63 -22.17 -18.99
N LEU A 347 -24.54 -21.80 -18.32
CA LEU A 347 -24.00 -22.53 -17.18
C LEU A 347 -24.30 -21.83 -15.85
N THR A 348 -24.82 -22.56 -14.89
CA THR A 348 -25.03 -22.10 -13.51
C THR A 348 -24.02 -22.72 -12.53
N SER A 349 -23.25 -23.70 -12.97
CA SER A 349 -22.18 -24.34 -12.23
C SER A 349 -21.11 -24.88 -13.16
N VAL A 350 -19.86 -24.68 -12.78
CA VAL A 350 -18.67 -25.10 -13.53
C VAL A 350 -17.85 -26.07 -12.69
N LYS A 351 -17.40 -27.17 -13.32
CA LYS A 351 -16.42 -28.10 -12.76
C LYS A 351 -15.20 -28.16 -13.65
N LEU A 352 -14.06 -27.78 -13.08
CA LEU A 352 -12.78 -27.82 -13.79
C LEU A 352 -12.49 -29.22 -14.35
N GLY A 353 -12.18 -29.30 -15.67
CA GLY A 353 -11.87 -30.53 -16.36
C GLY A 353 -13.07 -31.44 -16.67
N GLU A 354 -14.29 -31.10 -16.24
CA GLU A 354 -15.52 -31.84 -16.53
C GLU A 354 -16.50 -31.05 -17.41
N THR A 355 -16.58 -29.72 -17.22
CA THR A 355 -17.45 -28.86 -18.01
C THR A 355 -16.95 -28.74 -19.44
N ASP A 356 -17.80 -29.06 -20.41
CA ASP A 356 -17.48 -29.07 -21.83
C ASP A 356 -18.05 -27.81 -22.51
N TYR A 357 -17.23 -26.76 -22.62
CA TYR A 357 -17.60 -25.48 -23.22
C TYR A 357 -17.90 -25.59 -24.72
N SER A 358 -17.43 -26.65 -25.41
CA SER A 358 -17.75 -26.89 -26.83
C SER A 358 -19.23 -27.17 -27.08
N LYS A 359 -19.99 -27.53 -26.03
CA LYS A 359 -21.43 -27.77 -26.04
C LYS A 359 -22.27 -26.55 -25.67
N THR A 360 -21.65 -25.46 -25.30
CA THR A 360 -22.36 -24.23 -24.91
C THR A 360 -22.31 -23.19 -26.02
N LYS A 361 -23.25 -22.25 -25.99
CA LYS A 361 -23.27 -21.11 -26.91
C LYS A 361 -22.61 -19.90 -26.28
N PRO A 362 -21.74 -19.18 -27.02
CA PRO A 362 -21.21 -17.92 -26.54
C PRO A 362 -22.35 -16.92 -26.31
N ASN A 363 -22.26 -16.11 -25.26
CA ASN A 363 -23.24 -15.09 -24.95
C ASN A 363 -23.15 -13.84 -25.87
N GLY A 364 -22.11 -13.78 -26.70
CA GLY A 364 -21.88 -12.65 -27.63
C GLY A 364 -21.38 -11.37 -26.96
N LYS A 365 -21.09 -11.40 -25.65
CA LYS A 365 -20.58 -10.27 -24.86
C LYS A 365 -19.19 -10.53 -24.26
N HIS A 366 -18.64 -11.74 -24.40
CA HIS A 366 -17.35 -12.13 -23.89
C HIS A 366 -16.25 -11.23 -24.45
N SER A 367 -15.62 -10.42 -23.59
CA SER A 367 -14.66 -9.41 -24.00
C SER A 367 -13.28 -9.96 -24.30
N ALA A 368 -12.87 -11.04 -23.63
CA ALA A 368 -11.55 -11.67 -23.78
C ALA A 368 -11.43 -12.58 -25.00
N ASN A 369 -12.15 -12.30 -26.11
CA ASN A 369 -12.00 -13.07 -27.34
C ASN A 369 -10.79 -12.64 -28.17
N THR A 370 -10.24 -13.54 -28.96
CA THR A 370 -9.01 -13.34 -29.77
C THR A 370 -9.08 -12.09 -30.67
N ALA A 371 -10.23 -11.81 -31.27
CA ALA A 371 -10.37 -10.67 -32.18
C ALA A 371 -10.30 -9.34 -31.43
N ASN A 372 -11.02 -9.23 -30.30
CA ASN A 372 -10.99 -8.04 -29.47
C ASN A 372 -9.60 -7.79 -28.88
N VAL A 373 -8.95 -8.84 -28.36
CA VAL A 373 -7.59 -8.72 -27.78
C VAL A 373 -6.58 -8.24 -28.82
N LYS A 374 -6.65 -8.73 -30.08
CA LYS A 374 -5.81 -8.21 -31.16
C LYS A 374 -6.01 -6.73 -31.41
N ARG A 375 -7.23 -6.22 -31.31
CA ARG A 375 -7.54 -4.79 -31.41
C ARG A 375 -6.85 -3.96 -30.32
N TYR A 376 -6.84 -4.47 -29.07
CA TYR A 376 -6.12 -3.82 -27.97
C TYR A 376 -4.59 -3.88 -28.18
N ILE A 377 -4.06 -4.98 -28.71
CA ILE A 377 -2.64 -5.09 -29.07
C ILE A 377 -2.27 -4.07 -30.16
N ASP A 378 -3.12 -3.91 -31.18
CA ASP A 378 -2.89 -2.93 -32.25
C ASP A 378 -2.89 -1.50 -31.71
N PHE A 379 -3.84 -1.17 -30.83
CA PHE A 379 -3.90 0.12 -30.17
C PHE A 379 -2.66 0.37 -29.30
N ALA A 380 -2.27 -0.60 -28.47
CA ALA A 380 -1.07 -0.52 -27.64
C ALA A 380 0.18 -0.25 -28.48
N ALA A 381 0.37 -1.01 -29.55
CA ALA A 381 1.52 -0.87 -30.46
C ALA A 381 1.53 0.50 -31.18
N ALA A 382 0.37 1.00 -31.61
CA ALA A 382 0.25 2.29 -32.30
C ALA A 382 0.56 3.48 -31.38
N HIS A 383 0.40 3.32 -30.07
CA HIS A 383 0.49 4.39 -29.09
C HIS A 383 1.66 4.27 -28.09
N GLY A 384 2.56 3.30 -28.31
CA GLY A 384 3.80 3.18 -27.52
C GLY A 384 3.59 2.61 -26.11
N PHE A 385 2.58 1.77 -25.93
CA PHE A 385 2.38 1.01 -24.69
C PHE A 385 3.25 -0.24 -24.68
N ASP A 386 3.58 -0.72 -23.50
CA ASP A 386 4.46 -1.87 -23.29
C ASP A 386 3.69 -3.19 -23.30
N ALA A 387 2.45 -3.16 -22.77
CA ALA A 387 1.71 -4.39 -22.53
C ALA A 387 0.18 -4.25 -22.68
N VAL A 388 -0.49 -5.40 -22.80
CA VAL A 388 -1.95 -5.55 -22.75
C VAL A 388 -2.32 -6.58 -21.68
N LEU A 389 -3.19 -6.18 -20.74
CA LEU A 389 -3.86 -7.06 -19.78
C LEU A 389 -5.12 -7.66 -20.42
N VAL A 390 -5.39 -8.93 -20.14
CA VAL A 390 -6.66 -9.58 -20.53
C VAL A 390 -7.25 -10.29 -19.32
N GLU A 391 -8.37 -9.78 -18.82
CA GLU A 391 -9.19 -10.47 -17.82
C GLU A 391 -10.25 -11.34 -18.51
N GLY A 392 -10.74 -12.37 -17.81
CA GLY A 392 -11.80 -13.24 -18.36
C GLY A 392 -11.33 -14.22 -19.44
N TRP A 393 -10.02 -14.44 -19.60
CA TRP A 393 -9.46 -15.25 -20.69
C TRP A 393 -9.65 -16.76 -20.51
N ASN A 394 -9.77 -17.26 -19.27
CA ASN A 394 -9.79 -18.66 -18.88
C ASN A 394 -11.17 -19.12 -18.43
N GLU A 395 -11.42 -20.43 -18.52
CA GLU A 395 -12.69 -21.05 -18.11
C GLU A 395 -12.99 -20.87 -16.62
N GLY A 396 -14.30 -20.69 -16.26
CA GLY A 396 -14.77 -20.70 -14.87
C GLY A 396 -15.55 -19.46 -14.43
N TRP A 397 -15.57 -18.40 -15.21
CA TRP A 397 -16.18 -17.11 -14.81
C TRP A 397 -17.72 -17.13 -14.72
N GLU A 398 -18.40 -18.18 -15.17
CA GLU A 398 -19.85 -18.35 -15.02
C GLU A 398 -20.27 -18.64 -13.57
N ASP A 399 -19.35 -19.15 -12.75
CA ASP A 399 -19.67 -19.66 -11.42
C ASP A 399 -18.57 -19.33 -10.38
N TRP A 400 -17.93 -18.16 -10.50
CA TRP A 400 -16.79 -17.77 -9.65
C TRP A 400 -17.18 -16.92 -8.45
N PHE A 401 -18.12 -15.97 -8.65
CA PHE A 401 -18.42 -14.94 -7.66
C PHE A 401 -19.43 -15.40 -6.63
N GLY A 402 -19.12 -15.19 -5.33
CA GLY A 402 -20.05 -15.42 -4.22
C GLY A 402 -20.31 -16.88 -3.86
N ASN A 403 -19.76 -17.84 -4.58
CA ASN A 403 -20.04 -19.27 -4.39
C ASN A 403 -19.07 -19.96 -3.43
N SER A 404 -17.99 -19.32 -3.02
CA SER A 404 -16.95 -19.85 -2.11
C SER A 404 -16.47 -21.26 -2.52
N LYS A 405 -16.19 -21.44 -3.80
CA LYS A 405 -15.75 -22.71 -4.38
C LYS A 405 -14.24 -22.88 -4.26
N ASP A 406 -13.78 -24.07 -3.89
CA ASP A 406 -12.35 -24.38 -3.78
C ASP A 406 -11.67 -24.54 -5.14
N TYR A 407 -12.36 -24.97 -6.19
CA TYR A 407 -11.79 -25.27 -7.50
C TYR A 407 -12.53 -24.50 -8.60
N VAL A 408 -12.24 -23.20 -8.75
CA VAL A 408 -12.87 -22.37 -9.78
C VAL A 408 -12.04 -22.28 -11.03
N PHE A 409 -10.73 -22.02 -10.91
CA PHE A 409 -9.80 -21.76 -12.02
C PHE A 409 -8.61 -22.70 -11.98
N ASP A 410 -8.10 -23.08 -13.16
CA ASP A 410 -6.86 -23.87 -13.31
C ASP A 410 -5.68 -23.05 -13.85
N PHE A 411 -5.93 -21.80 -14.24
CA PHE A 411 -4.94 -20.80 -14.69
C PHE A 411 -4.18 -21.19 -15.98
N VAL A 412 -4.67 -22.16 -16.75
CA VAL A 412 -4.01 -22.63 -17.97
C VAL A 412 -4.99 -22.95 -19.12
N THR A 413 -6.28 -23.10 -18.84
CA THR A 413 -7.28 -23.49 -19.84
C THR A 413 -8.05 -22.26 -20.33
N PRO A 414 -7.82 -21.77 -21.58
CA PRO A 414 -8.53 -20.65 -22.13
C PRO A 414 -9.93 -21.03 -22.57
N TYR A 415 -10.83 -20.03 -22.65
CA TYR A 415 -12.10 -20.19 -23.31
C TYR A 415 -11.94 -20.54 -24.80
N PRO A 416 -12.96 -21.17 -25.45
CA PRO A 416 -12.86 -21.62 -26.85
C PRO A 416 -12.58 -20.51 -27.86
N ASP A 417 -12.93 -19.26 -27.57
CA ASP A 417 -12.74 -18.08 -28.44
C ASP A 417 -11.44 -17.29 -28.14
N PHE A 418 -10.61 -17.77 -27.18
CA PHE A 418 -9.32 -17.16 -26.83
C PHE A 418 -8.13 -18.05 -27.18
N ASP A 419 -7.46 -17.76 -28.29
CA ASP A 419 -6.28 -18.48 -28.75
C ASP A 419 -4.99 -17.89 -28.16
N VAL A 420 -4.53 -18.43 -27.04
CA VAL A 420 -3.31 -17.99 -26.33
C VAL A 420 -2.09 -17.97 -27.24
N LYS A 421 -1.90 -19.01 -28.08
CA LYS A 421 -0.71 -19.13 -28.94
C LYS A 421 -0.73 -18.09 -30.06
N GLU A 422 -1.89 -17.85 -30.65
CA GLU A 422 -2.03 -16.82 -31.68
C GLU A 422 -1.86 -15.41 -31.08
N ILE A 423 -2.43 -15.15 -29.90
CA ILE A 423 -2.26 -13.88 -29.20
C ILE A 423 -0.78 -13.65 -28.88
N HIS A 424 -0.06 -14.64 -28.33
CA HIS A 424 1.36 -14.55 -28.07
C HIS A 424 2.15 -14.19 -29.34
N ARG A 425 1.94 -14.93 -30.42
CA ARG A 425 2.62 -14.66 -31.72
C ARG A 425 2.29 -13.26 -32.25
N TYR A 426 1.01 -12.86 -32.15
CA TYR A 426 0.55 -11.55 -32.64
C TYR A 426 1.17 -10.41 -31.86
N ALA A 427 1.14 -10.46 -30.52
CA ALA A 427 1.73 -9.47 -29.64
C ALA A 427 3.24 -9.36 -29.85
N ALA A 428 3.95 -10.50 -29.91
CA ALA A 428 5.38 -10.51 -30.14
C ALA A 428 5.79 -9.84 -31.46
N ARG A 429 5.04 -10.05 -32.57
CA ARG A 429 5.28 -9.34 -33.83
C ARG A 429 5.10 -7.84 -33.75
N LYS A 430 4.29 -7.36 -32.82
CA LYS A 430 3.99 -5.93 -32.57
C LYS A 430 4.92 -5.32 -31.52
N GLY A 431 5.76 -6.13 -30.86
CA GLY A 431 6.63 -5.69 -29.77
C GLY A 431 5.89 -5.50 -28.43
N ILE A 432 4.66 -5.99 -28.30
CA ILE A 432 3.82 -5.86 -27.12
C ILE A 432 3.97 -7.11 -26.24
N LYS A 433 4.06 -6.90 -24.91
CA LYS A 433 3.97 -7.95 -23.91
C LYS A 433 2.53 -8.20 -23.50
N MET A 434 2.24 -9.41 -23.05
CA MET A 434 0.92 -9.73 -22.49
C MET A 434 1.03 -9.81 -20.96
N MET A 435 0.04 -9.24 -20.25
CA MET A 435 -0.15 -9.42 -18.83
C MET A 435 -1.22 -10.47 -18.59
N MET A 436 -0.92 -11.42 -17.73
CA MET A 436 -1.84 -12.49 -17.33
C MET A 436 -2.76 -11.99 -16.22
N HIS A 437 -4.00 -12.49 -16.18
CA HIS A 437 -4.89 -12.34 -15.04
C HIS A 437 -5.10 -13.69 -14.36
N HIS A 438 -4.81 -13.77 -13.07
CA HIS A 438 -5.10 -14.91 -12.21
C HIS A 438 -6.09 -14.48 -11.12
N GLU A 439 -7.40 -14.51 -11.43
CA GLU A 439 -8.41 -14.43 -10.38
C GLU A 439 -8.47 -15.76 -9.63
N THR A 440 -8.38 -15.70 -8.31
CA THR A 440 -8.37 -16.90 -7.47
C THR A 440 -9.73 -17.21 -6.85
N SER A 441 -10.69 -16.28 -6.92
CA SER A 441 -11.95 -16.33 -6.17
C SER A 441 -11.70 -16.61 -4.67
N ALA A 442 -10.62 -16.00 -4.15
CA ALA A 442 -10.10 -16.19 -2.79
C ALA A 442 -9.76 -17.66 -2.41
N SER A 443 -9.74 -18.60 -3.36
CA SER A 443 -9.31 -19.97 -3.11
C SER A 443 -7.79 -20.12 -3.21
N VAL A 444 -7.11 -19.78 -2.13
CA VAL A 444 -5.65 -19.79 -2.02
C VAL A 444 -5.10 -21.19 -2.16
N ARG A 445 -5.75 -22.21 -1.57
CA ARG A 445 -5.33 -23.61 -1.72
C ARG A 445 -5.32 -24.06 -3.17
N ASN A 446 -6.33 -23.65 -3.95
CA ASN A 446 -6.40 -23.95 -5.37
C ASN A 446 -5.28 -23.26 -6.13
N TYR A 447 -5.04 -21.98 -5.85
CA TYR A 447 -3.99 -21.22 -6.51
C TYR A 447 -2.60 -21.81 -6.25
N GLU A 448 -2.26 -22.11 -5.00
CA GLU A 448 -0.97 -22.70 -4.64
C GLU A 448 -0.71 -24.06 -5.31
N ARG A 449 -1.76 -24.91 -5.43
CA ARG A 449 -1.66 -26.20 -6.14
C ARG A 449 -1.33 -26.06 -7.63
N HIS A 450 -1.78 -24.99 -8.26
CA HIS A 450 -1.62 -24.74 -9.69
C HIS A 450 -0.49 -23.78 -10.02
N MET A 451 0.10 -23.10 -9.04
CA MET A 451 0.99 -21.96 -9.24
C MET A 451 2.20 -22.26 -10.10
N ASP A 452 2.89 -23.39 -9.88
CA ASP A 452 4.02 -23.79 -10.73
C ASP A 452 3.61 -24.02 -12.19
N LYS A 453 2.49 -24.72 -12.40
CA LYS A 453 1.94 -24.97 -13.74
C LYS A 453 1.49 -23.65 -14.40
N ALA A 454 0.87 -22.77 -13.63
CA ALA A 454 0.40 -21.47 -14.10
C ALA A 454 1.55 -20.54 -14.51
N TYR A 455 2.60 -20.43 -13.70
CA TYR A 455 3.76 -19.59 -14.04
C TYR A 455 4.60 -20.19 -15.17
N GLN A 456 4.72 -21.53 -15.25
CA GLN A 456 5.34 -22.16 -16.40
C GLN A 456 4.56 -21.89 -17.69
N PHE A 457 3.22 -22.00 -17.64
CA PHE A 457 2.34 -21.65 -18.76
C PHE A 457 2.52 -20.20 -19.21
N MET A 458 2.65 -19.27 -18.27
CA MET A 458 2.96 -17.87 -18.57
C MET A 458 4.29 -17.73 -19.29
N ALA A 459 5.35 -18.32 -18.76
CA ALA A 459 6.69 -18.27 -19.35
C ALA A 459 6.70 -18.84 -20.78
N ASP A 460 6.05 -19.99 -21.00
CA ASP A 460 5.95 -20.66 -22.30
C ASP A 460 5.17 -19.85 -23.34
N ASN A 461 4.27 -18.96 -22.89
CA ASN A 461 3.44 -18.13 -23.74
C ASN A 461 3.82 -16.63 -23.72
N GLY A 462 5.03 -16.28 -23.24
CA GLY A 462 5.61 -14.93 -23.34
C GLY A 462 5.03 -13.89 -22.40
N TYR A 463 4.31 -14.29 -21.36
CA TYR A 463 3.84 -13.41 -20.29
C TYR A 463 4.98 -13.15 -19.29
N ASN A 464 5.18 -11.90 -18.89
CA ASN A 464 6.19 -11.50 -17.91
C ASN A 464 5.62 -10.78 -16.68
N SER A 465 4.32 -10.64 -16.62
CA SER A 465 3.62 -10.02 -15.50
C SER A 465 2.25 -10.63 -15.30
N VAL A 466 1.80 -10.68 -14.04
CA VAL A 466 0.51 -11.21 -13.62
C VAL A 466 -0.22 -10.20 -12.75
N LYS A 467 -1.50 -9.97 -13.03
CA LYS A 467 -2.47 -9.41 -12.09
C LYS A 467 -3.10 -10.59 -11.36
N SER A 468 -2.91 -10.66 -10.03
CA SER A 468 -3.55 -11.69 -9.19
C SER A 468 -4.67 -11.07 -8.38
N GLY A 469 -5.87 -11.69 -8.38
CA GLY A 469 -7.05 -11.28 -7.64
C GLY A 469 -7.45 -12.29 -6.57
N TYR A 470 -8.05 -11.81 -5.48
CA TYR A 470 -8.51 -12.63 -4.36
C TYR A 470 -9.92 -12.21 -3.92
N VAL A 471 -10.82 -12.04 -4.90
CA VAL A 471 -12.20 -11.57 -4.64
C VAL A 471 -13.00 -12.60 -3.85
N GLY A 472 -13.57 -12.18 -2.71
CA GLY A 472 -14.44 -13.00 -1.87
C GLY A 472 -13.80 -13.44 -0.55
N ASN A 473 -14.49 -14.33 0.18
CA ASN A 473 -14.00 -14.83 1.45
C ASN A 473 -12.91 -15.89 1.25
N ILE A 474 -11.85 -15.80 2.04
CA ILE A 474 -10.69 -16.69 1.92
C ILE A 474 -11.08 -18.17 2.10
N ILE A 475 -10.50 -19.01 1.26
CA ILE A 475 -10.49 -20.47 1.40
C ILE A 475 -9.05 -20.93 1.64
N PRO A 476 -8.74 -21.50 2.80
CA PRO A 476 -9.63 -22.17 3.76
C PRO A 476 -10.49 -21.20 4.60
N ARG A 477 -11.72 -21.64 4.92
CA ARG A 477 -12.67 -20.83 5.68
C ARG A 477 -12.17 -20.53 7.09
N GLY A 478 -12.43 -19.29 7.54
CA GLY A 478 -12.01 -18.77 8.83
C GLY A 478 -10.69 -18.01 8.79
N GLU A 479 -9.94 -18.10 7.68
CA GLU A 479 -8.82 -17.20 7.42
C GLU A 479 -9.33 -15.87 6.88
N HIS A 480 -8.58 -14.80 7.15
CA HIS A 480 -8.84 -13.44 6.69
C HIS A 480 -7.74 -12.96 5.76
N HIS A 481 -8.07 -12.03 4.84
CA HIS A 481 -7.12 -11.47 3.87
C HIS A 481 -5.85 -10.88 4.53
N TYR A 482 -5.95 -10.40 5.76
CA TYR A 482 -4.85 -9.72 6.45
C TYR A 482 -4.27 -10.51 7.64
N GLY A 483 -4.64 -11.79 7.77
CA GLY A 483 -4.04 -12.71 8.75
C GLY A 483 -2.61 -13.13 8.38
N GLN A 484 -1.86 -13.66 9.36
CA GLN A 484 -0.48 -14.13 9.14
C GLN A 484 -0.38 -15.15 8.01
N TRP A 485 -1.32 -16.08 7.93
CA TRP A 485 -1.32 -17.13 6.91
C TRP A 485 -1.41 -16.55 5.49
N MET A 486 -2.29 -15.56 5.28
CA MET A 486 -2.43 -14.88 3.99
C MET A 486 -1.23 -14.00 3.67
N ASN A 487 -0.67 -13.29 4.64
CA ASN A 487 0.54 -12.50 4.41
C ASN A 487 1.72 -13.38 3.98
N ASN A 488 1.82 -14.58 4.53
CA ASN A 488 2.80 -15.59 4.10
C ASN A 488 2.52 -16.08 2.68
N HIS A 489 1.25 -16.30 2.33
CA HIS A 489 0.86 -16.65 0.95
C HIS A 489 1.21 -15.56 -0.06
N TYR A 490 0.86 -14.30 0.19
CA TYR A 490 1.17 -13.21 -0.74
C TYR A 490 2.67 -13.09 -0.98
N LEU A 491 3.48 -13.16 0.07
CA LEU A 491 4.92 -13.15 -0.07
C LEU A 491 5.46 -14.38 -0.78
N TYR A 492 4.89 -15.56 -0.53
CA TYR A 492 5.23 -16.79 -1.25
C TYR A 492 4.94 -16.67 -2.75
N ALA A 493 3.77 -16.14 -3.14
CA ALA A 493 3.40 -15.94 -4.54
C ALA A 493 4.37 -14.98 -5.25
N VAL A 494 4.78 -13.89 -4.60
CA VAL A 494 5.76 -12.93 -5.13
C VAL A 494 7.13 -13.58 -5.33
N LYS A 495 7.62 -14.34 -4.35
CA LYS A 495 8.90 -15.07 -4.46
C LYS A 495 8.84 -16.13 -5.57
N LYS A 496 7.75 -16.89 -5.61
CA LYS A 496 7.55 -17.92 -6.64
C LYS A 496 7.50 -17.33 -8.04
N ALA A 497 6.81 -16.20 -8.23
CA ALA A 497 6.81 -15.49 -9.50
C ALA A 497 8.21 -15.04 -9.93
N ALA A 498 9.05 -14.60 -8.96
CA ALA A 498 10.44 -14.21 -9.25
C ALA A 498 11.29 -15.37 -9.80
N ASP A 499 11.04 -16.62 -9.37
CA ASP A 499 11.73 -17.81 -9.90
C ASP A 499 11.48 -17.98 -11.42
N TYR A 500 10.33 -17.51 -11.91
CA TYR A 500 9.95 -17.49 -13.33
C TYR A 500 10.18 -16.13 -14.01
N LYS A 501 10.82 -15.17 -13.34
CA LYS A 501 11.00 -13.78 -13.81
C LYS A 501 9.69 -13.09 -14.17
N ILE A 502 8.67 -13.28 -13.35
CA ILE A 502 7.34 -12.69 -13.50
C ILE A 502 7.16 -11.57 -12.47
N MET A 503 6.72 -10.41 -12.95
CA MET A 503 6.31 -9.28 -12.12
C MET A 503 4.87 -9.49 -11.63
N VAL A 504 4.57 -9.06 -10.40
CA VAL A 504 3.28 -9.24 -9.75
C VAL A 504 2.60 -7.90 -9.50
N ASN A 505 1.33 -7.82 -9.90
CA ASN A 505 0.38 -6.79 -9.50
C ASN A 505 -0.70 -7.47 -8.65
N ALA A 506 -0.68 -7.26 -7.32
CA ALA A 506 -1.55 -7.96 -6.38
C ALA A 506 -2.79 -7.12 -6.05
N HIS A 507 -3.99 -7.63 -6.40
CA HIS A 507 -5.28 -7.05 -6.06
C HIS A 507 -5.90 -7.76 -4.85
N GLU A 508 -6.78 -7.09 -4.08
CA GLU A 508 -7.37 -7.53 -2.80
C GLU A 508 -6.35 -8.04 -1.76
N ALA A 509 -5.06 -7.93 -2.05
CA ALA A 509 -3.99 -8.36 -1.17
C ALA A 509 -3.78 -7.40 0.01
N THR A 510 -2.86 -7.75 0.89
CA THR A 510 -2.46 -6.88 2.00
C THR A 510 -1.93 -5.54 1.50
N ARG A 511 -2.30 -4.45 2.18
CA ARG A 511 -1.74 -3.12 1.94
C ARG A 511 -0.21 -3.15 1.98
N PRO A 512 0.47 -2.35 1.14
CA PRO A 512 1.92 -2.39 1.07
C PRO A 512 2.56 -1.83 2.35
N THR A 513 3.67 -2.46 2.70
CA THR A 513 4.50 -2.14 3.86
C THR A 513 5.98 -2.02 3.48
N GLY A 514 6.26 -1.61 2.24
CA GLY A 514 7.61 -1.42 1.71
C GLY A 514 8.30 -2.70 1.22
N ILE A 515 7.60 -3.83 1.17
CA ILE A 515 8.15 -5.14 0.72
C ILE A 515 8.73 -5.06 -0.70
N CYS A 516 8.26 -4.14 -1.53
CA CYS A 516 8.77 -3.90 -2.87
C CYS A 516 10.26 -3.47 -2.91
N ARG A 517 10.84 -2.95 -1.81
CA ARG A 517 12.29 -2.77 -1.69
C ARG A 517 13.02 -4.09 -1.72
N THR A 518 12.51 -5.08 -0.99
CA THR A 518 13.13 -6.42 -0.87
C THR A 518 12.85 -7.30 -2.07
N TYR A 519 11.63 -7.19 -2.60
CA TYR A 519 11.15 -7.96 -3.76
C TYR A 519 10.55 -7.02 -4.81
N PRO A 520 11.39 -6.37 -5.64
CA PRO A 520 10.92 -5.35 -6.58
C PRO A 520 10.07 -5.89 -7.74
N ASN A 521 9.96 -7.20 -7.91
CA ASN A 521 8.99 -7.81 -8.80
C ASN A 521 7.53 -7.71 -8.31
N LEU A 522 7.29 -7.35 -7.04
CA LEU A 522 6.00 -6.82 -6.58
C LEU A 522 5.90 -5.37 -7.08
N ILE A 523 5.52 -5.22 -8.34
CA ILE A 523 5.55 -3.95 -9.07
C ILE A 523 4.26 -3.15 -8.94
N GLY A 524 3.15 -3.81 -8.65
CA GLY A 524 1.84 -3.21 -8.46
C GLY A 524 1.09 -3.86 -7.31
N ASN A 525 0.20 -3.09 -6.71
CA ASN A 525 -0.71 -3.56 -5.68
C ASN A 525 -1.91 -2.61 -5.63
N GLU A 526 -3.14 -3.13 -5.54
CA GLU A 526 -4.32 -2.30 -5.38
C GLU A 526 -4.54 -1.91 -3.91
N SER A 527 -5.03 -2.83 -3.10
CA SER A 527 -5.25 -2.74 -1.64
C SER A 527 -5.83 -1.40 -1.16
N ALA A 528 -6.71 -0.83 -1.93
CA ALA A 528 -7.57 0.30 -1.60
C ALA A 528 -8.61 0.48 -2.72
N ARG A 529 -9.63 1.28 -2.46
CA ARG A 529 -10.69 1.58 -3.43
C ARG A 529 -10.12 2.30 -4.65
N GLY A 530 -10.13 1.62 -5.81
CA GLY A 530 -9.60 2.11 -7.10
C GLY A 530 -10.67 2.68 -8.03
N THR A 531 -10.31 2.85 -9.30
CA THR A 531 -11.21 3.40 -10.34
C THR A 531 -12.43 2.52 -10.61
N GLU A 532 -12.36 1.20 -10.38
CA GLU A 532 -13.50 0.31 -10.63
C GLU A 532 -14.76 0.73 -9.86
N TYR A 533 -14.60 1.24 -8.64
CA TYR A 533 -15.71 1.72 -7.82
C TYR A 533 -16.42 2.93 -8.39
N GLU A 534 -15.81 3.65 -9.33
CA GLU A 534 -16.48 4.70 -10.08
C GLU A 534 -17.66 4.14 -10.91
N SER A 535 -17.57 2.87 -11.32
CA SER A 535 -18.68 2.16 -11.99
C SER A 535 -19.73 1.59 -11.02
N PHE A 536 -19.43 1.55 -9.72
CA PHE A 536 -20.29 0.98 -8.67
C PHE A 536 -20.86 2.05 -7.72
N GLY A 537 -21.12 3.25 -8.21
CA GLY A 537 -21.68 4.36 -7.45
C GLY A 537 -20.71 5.54 -7.21
N GLY A 538 -19.47 5.38 -7.60
CA GLY A 538 -18.44 6.42 -7.57
C GLY A 538 -17.67 6.50 -6.25
N ASN A 539 -16.47 7.05 -6.33
CA ASN A 539 -15.65 7.43 -5.18
C ASN A 539 -15.99 8.85 -4.73
N LYS A 540 -15.74 9.19 -3.48
CA LYS A 540 -15.80 10.60 -3.05
C LYS A 540 -14.78 11.43 -3.80
N VAL A 541 -15.13 12.66 -4.15
CA VAL A 541 -14.31 13.53 -5.01
C VAL A 541 -12.91 13.77 -4.44
N TYR A 542 -12.78 13.84 -3.11
CA TYR A 542 -11.51 14.01 -2.42
C TYR A 542 -10.69 12.72 -2.24
N HIS A 543 -11.17 11.56 -2.69
CA HIS A 543 -10.51 10.27 -2.46
C HIS A 543 -9.04 10.27 -2.91
N THR A 544 -8.75 10.75 -4.13
CA THR A 544 -7.38 10.80 -4.66
C THR A 544 -6.48 11.88 -4.03
N THR A 545 -7.04 12.81 -3.25
CA THR A 545 -6.25 13.77 -2.44
C THR A 545 -5.88 13.22 -1.06
N ILE A 546 -6.39 12.03 -0.71
CA ILE A 546 -6.09 11.35 0.56
C ILE A 546 -5.20 10.13 0.36
N LEU A 547 -5.41 9.34 -0.71
CA LEU A 547 -4.65 8.13 -0.99
C LEU A 547 -3.11 8.30 -0.93
N PRO A 548 -2.51 9.40 -1.44
CA PRO A 548 -1.07 9.61 -1.32
C PRO A 548 -0.56 9.73 0.13
N PHE A 549 -1.38 10.24 1.04
CA PHE A 549 -1.04 10.37 2.47
C PHE A 549 -1.33 9.12 3.30
N THR A 550 -2.00 8.13 2.73
CA THR A 550 -2.46 6.93 3.41
C THR A 550 -1.95 5.70 2.67
N ARG A 551 -2.69 5.20 1.69
CA ARG A 551 -2.41 3.95 0.97
C ARG A 551 -1.02 3.92 0.31
N LEU A 552 -0.54 5.05 -0.24
CA LEU A 552 0.73 5.11 -0.96
C LEU A 552 1.96 5.21 -0.04
N VAL A 553 1.80 5.46 1.25
CA VAL A 553 2.92 5.52 2.22
C VAL A 553 3.70 4.20 2.28
N GLY A 554 3.02 3.08 2.05
CA GLY A 554 3.64 1.75 2.04
C GLY A 554 4.20 1.30 0.70
N GLY A 555 3.85 1.96 -0.40
CA GLY A 555 4.27 1.59 -1.75
C GLY A 555 3.26 1.95 -2.85
N PRO A 556 3.61 1.68 -4.13
CA PRO A 556 2.82 2.10 -5.28
C PRO A 556 1.42 1.48 -5.30
N MET A 557 0.49 2.14 -6.00
CA MET A 557 -0.88 1.68 -6.16
C MET A 557 -1.26 1.51 -7.63
N ASP A 558 -1.85 0.36 -7.98
CA ASP A 558 -2.56 0.19 -9.25
C ASP A 558 -3.96 0.80 -9.15
N TYR A 559 -4.01 2.15 -9.24
CA TYR A 559 -5.28 2.91 -9.15
C TYR A 559 -6.13 2.82 -10.41
N THR A 560 -5.52 2.45 -11.55
CA THR A 560 -6.16 2.35 -12.87
C THR A 560 -6.76 3.68 -13.38
N PRO A 561 -5.97 4.77 -13.52
CA PRO A 561 -6.44 6.06 -13.99
C PRO A 561 -6.68 6.08 -15.51
N GLY A 562 -7.20 7.20 -16.02
CA GLY A 562 -7.25 7.48 -17.44
C GLY A 562 -8.64 7.28 -18.08
N ILE A 563 -9.71 7.27 -17.31
CA ILE A 563 -11.09 7.20 -17.86
C ILE A 563 -11.48 8.56 -18.46
N PHE A 564 -11.75 8.58 -19.78
CA PHE A 564 -12.17 9.78 -20.52
C PHE A 564 -13.68 9.84 -20.74
N GLU A 565 -14.34 8.67 -20.90
CA GLU A 565 -15.80 8.63 -20.87
C GLU A 565 -16.28 8.48 -19.43
N THR A 566 -16.59 9.61 -18.81
CA THR A 566 -16.93 9.66 -17.39
C THR A 566 -18.32 9.14 -17.04
N HIS A 567 -19.23 9.00 -18.04
CA HIS A 567 -20.58 8.53 -17.81
C HIS A 567 -20.71 7.06 -18.20
N CYS A 568 -20.84 6.17 -17.23
CA CYS A 568 -20.91 4.72 -17.44
C CYS A 568 -22.12 4.29 -18.31
N ASN A 569 -23.20 5.09 -18.33
CA ASN A 569 -24.36 4.81 -19.17
C ASN A 569 -24.08 4.96 -20.69
N LYS A 570 -22.97 5.58 -21.08
CA LYS A 570 -22.50 5.59 -22.48
C LYS A 570 -21.87 4.25 -22.86
N MET A 571 -21.37 3.52 -21.90
CA MET A 571 -20.85 2.17 -22.06
C MET A 571 -21.96 1.12 -21.95
N ASN A 572 -22.79 1.23 -20.91
CA ASN A 572 -23.91 0.35 -20.61
C ASN A 572 -25.10 1.20 -20.13
N PRO A 573 -26.19 1.30 -20.92
CA PRO A 573 -27.34 2.13 -20.57
C PRO A 573 -28.00 1.83 -19.22
N ALA A 574 -27.78 0.64 -18.67
CA ALA A 574 -28.26 0.26 -17.34
C ALA A 574 -27.39 0.77 -16.18
N ASN A 575 -26.16 1.21 -16.46
CA ASN A 575 -25.23 1.71 -15.45
C ASN A 575 -25.27 3.23 -15.37
N ASN A 576 -25.92 3.77 -14.34
CA ASN A 576 -26.07 5.21 -14.14
C ASN A 576 -24.92 5.85 -13.33
N SER A 577 -23.84 5.13 -13.05
CA SER A 577 -22.69 5.66 -12.33
C SER A 577 -21.93 6.69 -13.19
N GLN A 578 -21.18 7.56 -12.51
CA GLN A 578 -20.33 8.55 -13.14
C GLN A 578 -18.97 8.58 -12.44
N VAL A 579 -17.90 8.58 -13.22
CA VAL A 579 -16.53 8.83 -12.74
C VAL A 579 -16.47 10.29 -12.28
N ARG A 580 -16.22 10.48 -10.98
CA ARG A 580 -16.25 11.81 -10.34
C ARG A 580 -14.94 12.55 -10.53
N SER A 581 -14.61 12.82 -11.79
CA SER A 581 -13.34 13.38 -12.23
C SER A 581 -13.47 14.12 -13.54
N THR A 582 -12.64 15.14 -13.76
CA THR A 582 -12.45 15.73 -15.08
C THR A 582 -11.40 14.94 -15.89
N ILE A 583 -11.36 15.12 -17.23
CA ILE A 583 -10.29 14.57 -18.08
C ILE A 583 -8.91 15.08 -17.60
N ALA A 584 -8.77 16.37 -17.30
CA ALA A 584 -7.50 16.92 -16.85
C ALA A 584 -7.00 16.26 -15.56
N ARG A 585 -7.91 15.93 -14.63
CA ARG A 585 -7.57 15.15 -13.44
C ARG A 585 -7.17 13.71 -13.79
N GLN A 586 -7.84 13.05 -14.71
CA GLN A 586 -7.47 11.70 -15.16
C GLN A 586 -6.05 11.65 -15.74
N LEU A 587 -5.58 12.74 -16.36
CA LEU A 587 -4.20 12.85 -16.85
C LEU A 587 -3.21 13.01 -15.71
N GLU A 588 -3.47 13.89 -14.75
CA GLU A 588 -2.53 14.22 -13.68
C GLU A 588 -2.34 13.06 -12.69
N LEU A 589 -3.35 12.16 -12.55
CA LEU A 589 -3.25 10.99 -11.67
C LEU A 589 -2.07 10.07 -12.02
N TYR A 590 -1.54 10.12 -13.26
CA TYR A 590 -0.30 9.43 -13.63
C TYR A 590 0.94 10.01 -12.92
N VAL A 591 0.83 11.21 -12.35
CA VAL A 591 1.90 11.87 -11.60
C VAL A 591 1.68 11.77 -10.09
N THR A 592 0.44 12.03 -9.63
CA THR A 592 0.12 12.07 -8.19
C THR A 592 -0.12 10.69 -7.59
N MET A 593 -0.68 9.75 -8.35
CA MET A 593 -0.89 8.36 -7.94
C MET A 593 0.27 7.50 -8.44
N TYR A 594 1.37 7.50 -7.69
CA TYR A 594 2.59 6.81 -8.11
C TYR A 594 2.36 5.30 -8.29
N SER A 595 2.76 4.81 -9.45
CA SER A 595 2.93 3.39 -9.76
C SER A 595 3.94 3.19 -10.88
N PRO A 596 4.87 2.23 -10.78
CA PRO A 596 5.69 1.81 -11.91
C PRO A 596 4.91 0.95 -12.91
N LEU A 597 3.70 0.55 -12.55
CA LEU A 597 2.76 -0.19 -13.39
C LEU A 597 1.50 0.66 -13.57
N GLN A 598 1.37 1.36 -14.71
CA GLN A 598 0.28 2.31 -14.95
C GLN A 598 -0.62 1.86 -16.11
N MET A 599 -1.91 1.77 -15.83
CA MET A 599 -2.93 1.43 -16.80
C MET A 599 -3.49 2.66 -17.50
N ALA A 600 -3.69 2.59 -18.81
CA ALA A 600 -4.66 3.40 -19.50
C ALA A 600 -5.99 2.65 -19.46
N ALA A 601 -6.84 3.00 -18.49
CA ALA A 601 -7.94 2.13 -18.06
C ALA A 601 -9.17 2.13 -18.96
N ASP A 602 -9.37 3.19 -19.77
CA ASP A 602 -10.52 3.29 -20.69
C ASP A 602 -10.34 2.41 -21.93
N ILE A 603 -11.40 2.24 -22.70
CA ILE A 603 -11.38 1.50 -23.96
C ILE A 603 -10.79 2.34 -25.09
N PRO A 604 -10.21 1.73 -26.14
CA PRO A 604 -9.61 2.43 -27.27
C PRO A 604 -10.51 3.49 -27.91
N GLU A 605 -11.79 3.20 -28.12
CA GLU A 605 -12.74 4.12 -28.79
C GLU A 605 -12.97 5.41 -28.00
N ASN A 606 -12.88 5.38 -26.70
CA ASN A 606 -13.02 6.57 -25.86
C ASN A 606 -11.78 7.46 -25.97
N TYR A 607 -10.58 6.89 -26.03
CA TYR A 607 -9.35 7.63 -26.28
C TYR A 607 -9.30 8.27 -27.66
N GLU A 608 -9.78 7.57 -28.69
CA GLU A 608 -9.82 8.09 -30.09
C GLU A 608 -10.60 9.38 -30.22
N ARG A 609 -11.52 9.67 -29.31
CA ARG A 609 -12.28 10.94 -29.26
C ARG A 609 -11.47 12.11 -28.72
N PHE A 610 -10.35 11.87 -28.00
CA PHE A 610 -9.58 12.87 -27.24
C PHE A 610 -8.06 12.64 -27.40
N MET A 611 -7.62 12.40 -28.63
CA MET A 611 -6.23 12.03 -28.93
C MET A 611 -5.21 13.10 -28.52
N ASP A 612 -5.61 14.37 -28.49
CA ASP A 612 -4.80 15.48 -28.04
C ASP A 612 -4.54 15.44 -26.52
N ALA A 613 -5.55 15.13 -25.71
CA ALA A 613 -5.40 14.89 -24.26
C ALA A 613 -4.67 13.56 -24.00
N PHE A 614 -4.97 12.50 -24.75
CA PHE A 614 -4.35 11.19 -24.64
C PHE A 614 -2.82 11.24 -24.86
N GLN A 615 -2.33 12.26 -25.56
CA GLN A 615 -0.90 12.48 -25.77
C GLN A 615 -0.13 12.56 -24.44
N PHE A 616 -0.72 13.11 -23.35
CA PHE A 616 -0.09 13.13 -22.05
C PHE A 616 0.16 11.72 -21.49
N ILE A 617 -0.84 10.83 -21.58
CA ILE A 617 -0.73 9.43 -21.11
C ILE A 617 0.37 8.69 -21.88
N LYS A 618 0.51 8.97 -23.19
CA LYS A 618 1.58 8.38 -24.02
C LYS A 618 2.96 8.86 -23.58
N ASP A 619 3.10 10.13 -23.22
CA ASP A 619 4.38 10.79 -22.95
C ASP A 619 4.88 10.62 -21.51
N VAL A 620 3.97 10.51 -20.52
CA VAL A 620 4.34 10.51 -19.10
C VAL A 620 5.23 9.33 -18.76
N ALA A 621 6.30 9.59 -17.99
CA ALA A 621 7.21 8.55 -17.49
C ALA A 621 6.59 7.78 -16.30
N LEU A 622 7.16 6.63 -15.96
CA LEU A 622 6.73 5.76 -14.85
C LEU A 622 7.82 5.52 -13.80
N ASP A 623 9.06 5.94 -14.10
CA ASP A 623 10.22 5.79 -13.22
C ASP A 623 10.94 7.13 -13.13
N TRP A 624 11.40 7.51 -11.94
CA TRP A 624 11.76 8.88 -11.65
C TRP A 624 13.13 9.01 -11.01
N ASP A 625 13.87 10.06 -11.39
CA ASP A 625 15.13 10.45 -10.75
C ASP A 625 14.92 11.39 -9.56
N GLU A 626 13.85 12.19 -9.60
CA GLU A 626 13.57 13.22 -8.59
C GLU A 626 12.07 13.48 -8.47
N THR A 627 11.59 13.67 -7.24
CA THR A 627 10.23 14.08 -6.96
C THR A 627 10.21 15.30 -6.04
N ASN A 628 9.51 16.35 -6.47
CA ASN A 628 9.29 17.58 -5.73
C ASN A 628 7.81 17.74 -5.39
N TYR A 629 7.48 17.71 -4.10
CA TYR A 629 6.13 17.96 -3.60
C TYR A 629 5.94 19.46 -3.45
N LEU A 630 5.21 20.07 -4.39
CA LEU A 630 5.12 21.54 -4.49
C LEU A 630 4.08 22.12 -3.53
N GLU A 631 2.90 21.49 -3.47
CA GLU A 631 1.78 21.89 -2.61
C GLU A 631 1.06 20.64 -2.14
N ALA A 632 0.60 20.61 -0.88
CA ALA A 632 -0.16 19.48 -0.37
C ALA A 632 -1.02 19.87 0.84
N GLU A 633 -2.30 19.46 0.82
CA GLU A 633 -3.21 19.47 1.95
C GLU A 633 -4.12 18.25 1.85
N PRO A 634 -4.11 17.32 2.82
CA PRO A 634 -4.93 16.13 2.77
C PRO A 634 -6.42 16.44 2.64
N GLY A 635 -7.09 15.74 1.70
CA GLY A 635 -8.52 15.96 1.41
C GLY A 635 -8.82 17.14 0.49
N GLU A 636 -7.88 18.05 0.28
CA GLU A 636 -8.08 19.27 -0.49
C GLU A 636 -7.34 19.23 -1.83
N TYR A 637 -6.01 19.16 -1.82
CA TYR A 637 -5.20 19.19 -3.04
C TYR A 637 -3.80 18.62 -2.85
N ILE A 638 -3.20 18.19 -3.96
CA ILE A 638 -1.79 17.79 -4.04
C ILE A 638 -1.23 18.24 -5.39
N THR A 639 -0.04 18.86 -5.37
CA THR A 639 0.72 19.20 -6.58
C THR A 639 2.13 18.63 -6.50
N ILE A 640 2.51 17.81 -7.48
CA ILE A 640 3.80 17.10 -7.54
C ILE A 640 4.49 17.38 -8.87
N ALA A 641 5.80 17.60 -8.84
CA ALA A 641 6.67 17.63 -10.01
C ALA A 641 7.65 16.46 -9.96
N ARG A 642 7.75 15.69 -11.04
CA ARG A 642 8.62 14.51 -11.14
C ARG A 642 9.55 14.60 -12.34
N LYS A 643 10.84 14.34 -12.14
CA LYS A 643 11.86 14.24 -13.19
C LYS A 643 11.91 12.81 -13.71
N ALA A 644 11.72 12.63 -15.00
CA ALA A 644 11.80 11.31 -15.62
C ALA A 644 13.23 10.76 -15.56
N LYS A 645 13.36 9.49 -15.27
CA LYS A 645 14.63 8.78 -15.10
C LYS A 645 15.56 8.96 -16.30
N ASP A 646 16.81 9.26 -15.99
CA ASP A 646 17.91 9.44 -16.97
C ASP A 646 17.64 10.52 -18.04
N THR A 647 16.78 11.49 -17.75
CA THR A 647 16.45 12.62 -18.63
C THR A 647 16.44 13.95 -17.86
N ASP A 648 16.26 15.07 -18.59
CA ASP A 648 15.90 16.37 -18.00
C ASP A 648 14.44 16.75 -18.24
N ASP A 649 13.61 15.77 -18.62
CA ASP A 649 12.17 15.95 -18.78
C ASP A 649 11.44 15.88 -17.43
N TRP A 650 10.44 16.75 -17.27
CA TRP A 650 9.63 16.81 -16.06
C TRP A 650 8.14 16.66 -16.34
N TYR A 651 7.42 16.19 -15.35
CA TYR A 651 5.98 16.10 -15.38
C TYR A 651 5.41 16.65 -14.09
N VAL A 652 4.38 17.50 -14.20
CA VAL A 652 3.69 18.09 -13.06
C VAL A 652 2.24 17.62 -13.08
N GLY A 653 1.72 17.21 -11.95
CA GLY A 653 0.31 16.88 -11.75
C GLY A 653 -0.26 17.59 -10.54
N CYS A 654 -1.49 18.09 -10.66
CA CYS A 654 -2.27 18.62 -9.55
C CYS A 654 -3.64 17.98 -9.51
N THR A 655 -3.98 17.32 -8.41
CA THR A 655 -5.32 16.84 -8.09
C THR A 655 -5.99 17.77 -7.08
N ALA A 656 -7.28 18.05 -7.27
CA ALA A 656 -8.08 18.86 -6.35
C ALA A 656 -9.36 18.12 -5.90
N GLY A 657 -9.73 18.33 -4.66
CA GLY A 657 -10.97 17.84 -4.05
C GLY A 657 -12.19 18.65 -4.47
N GLU A 658 -13.20 18.67 -3.58
CA GLU A 658 -14.51 19.30 -3.84
C GLU A 658 -14.46 20.82 -3.99
N ASN A 659 -13.45 21.47 -3.41
CA ASN A 659 -13.34 22.93 -3.43
C ASN A 659 -12.53 23.47 -4.63
N GLY A 660 -11.98 22.59 -5.47
CA GLY A 660 -10.99 22.97 -6.48
C GLY A 660 -9.74 23.56 -5.84
N HIS A 661 -8.76 23.99 -6.66
CA HIS A 661 -7.52 24.58 -6.18
C HIS A 661 -6.92 25.54 -7.20
N THR A 662 -6.24 26.60 -6.74
CA THR A 662 -5.48 27.48 -7.61
C THR A 662 -4.01 27.50 -7.17
N SER A 663 -3.17 26.87 -7.95
CA SER A 663 -1.73 26.80 -7.72
C SER A 663 -1.01 28.05 -8.24
N LYS A 664 0.00 28.47 -7.49
CA LYS A 664 0.98 29.48 -7.92
C LYS A 664 2.33 28.79 -8.13
N LEU A 665 2.48 28.13 -9.26
CA LEU A 665 3.66 27.32 -9.54
C LEU A 665 4.90 28.19 -9.79
N VAL A 666 6.02 27.79 -9.19
CA VAL A 666 7.36 28.30 -9.45
C VAL A 666 8.20 27.14 -9.97
N PHE A 667 8.85 27.32 -11.10
CA PHE A 667 9.60 26.25 -11.78
C PHE A 667 11.11 26.27 -11.45
N ASP A 668 11.48 26.65 -10.24
CA ASP A 668 12.86 26.74 -9.76
C ASP A 668 13.59 25.38 -9.70
N PHE A 669 12.84 24.28 -9.73
CA PHE A 669 13.37 22.92 -9.88
C PHE A 669 13.94 22.62 -11.27
N LEU A 670 13.62 23.42 -12.31
CA LEU A 670 14.19 23.25 -13.63
C LEU A 670 15.67 23.69 -13.66
N THR A 671 16.48 23.02 -14.46
CA THR A 671 17.93 23.32 -14.58
C THR A 671 18.17 24.74 -15.02
N PRO A 672 18.91 25.56 -14.26
CA PRO A 672 19.24 26.93 -14.64
C PRO A 672 19.94 27.04 -16.00
N GLY A 673 19.50 28.00 -16.84
CA GLY A 673 20.07 28.24 -18.16
C GLY A 673 19.49 27.37 -19.28
N LYS A 674 18.71 26.34 -18.95
CA LYS A 674 17.99 25.53 -19.95
C LYS A 674 16.61 26.13 -20.28
N GLN A 675 16.11 25.80 -21.46
CA GLN A 675 14.75 26.07 -21.91
C GLN A 675 14.01 24.76 -22.07
N TYR A 676 12.71 24.77 -21.79
CA TYR A 676 11.83 23.63 -21.88
C TYR A 676 10.59 23.98 -22.67
N ILE A 677 10.11 23.04 -23.48
CA ILE A 677 8.79 23.11 -24.08
C ILE A 677 7.80 22.46 -23.07
N ALA A 678 6.87 23.26 -22.60
CA ALA A 678 5.80 22.78 -21.74
C ALA A 678 4.49 22.67 -22.51
N THR A 679 3.80 21.56 -22.34
CA THR A 679 2.41 21.36 -22.76
C THR A 679 1.55 21.23 -21.50
N VAL A 680 0.67 22.19 -21.28
CA VAL A 680 -0.22 22.29 -20.12
C VAL A 680 -1.58 21.78 -20.52
N TYR A 681 -2.05 20.72 -19.88
CA TYR A 681 -3.39 20.15 -19.97
C TYR A 681 -4.13 20.53 -18.69
N ALA A 682 -5.10 21.41 -18.77
CA ALA A 682 -5.78 21.95 -17.59
C ALA A 682 -7.30 21.98 -17.80
N ASP A 683 -8.04 21.93 -16.71
CA ASP A 683 -9.47 22.16 -16.71
C ASP A 683 -9.81 23.46 -17.47
N ALA A 684 -10.88 23.44 -18.26
CA ALA A 684 -11.45 24.66 -18.83
C ALA A 684 -12.12 25.49 -17.72
N LYS A 685 -12.42 26.74 -18.00
CA LYS A 685 -13.02 27.67 -17.01
C LYS A 685 -14.35 27.17 -16.43
N ASP A 686 -15.10 26.42 -17.22
CA ASP A 686 -16.42 25.85 -16.91
C ASP A 686 -16.36 24.34 -16.67
N ALA A 687 -15.18 23.79 -16.44
CA ALA A 687 -15.02 22.38 -16.09
C ALA A 687 -15.54 22.12 -14.66
N ASP A 688 -16.19 21.01 -14.50
CA ASP A 688 -16.71 20.47 -13.23
C ASP A 688 -16.91 18.97 -13.39
N TRP A 689 -16.55 18.17 -12.40
CA TRP A 689 -16.61 16.71 -12.51
C TRP A 689 -18.01 16.19 -12.81
N LYS A 690 -19.05 16.90 -12.38
CA LYS A 690 -20.44 16.47 -12.51
C LYS A 690 -21.11 17.01 -13.78
N GLU A 691 -20.99 18.31 -14.01
CA GLU A 691 -21.77 19.01 -15.04
C GLU A 691 -21.00 19.09 -16.38
N ASN A 692 -19.66 19.23 -16.35
CA ASN A 692 -18.85 19.39 -17.56
C ASN A 692 -17.46 18.73 -17.42
N PRO A 693 -17.39 17.39 -17.20
CA PRO A 693 -16.14 16.69 -16.88
C PRO A 693 -15.13 16.60 -18.03
N GLN A 694 -15.59 16.76 -19.27
CA GLN A 694 -14.76 16.62 -20.47
C GLN A 694 -14.26 17.96 -21.01
N ALA A 695 -14.45 19.05 -20.26
CA ALA A 695 -13.98 20.38 -20.65
C ALA A 695 -12.53 20.61 -20.19
N TYR A 696 -11.61 20.71 -21.14
CA TYR A 696 -10.21 20.99 -20.86
C TYR A 696 -9.62 21.96 -21.88
N THR A 697 -8.43 22.49 -21.59
CA THR A 697 -7.64 23.33 -22.48
C THR A 697 -6.21 22.78 -22.60
N ILE A 698 -5.61 22.94 -23.78
CA ILE A 698 -4.21 22.61 -24.01
C ILE A 698 -3.47 23.88 -24.42
N LYS A 699 -2.39 24.21 -23.71
CA LYS A 699 -1.52 25.33 -24.01
C LYS A 699 -0.06 24.86 -24.10
N LYS A 700 0.64 25.33 -25.13
CA LYS A 700 2.06 24.98 -25.36
C LYS A 700 2.91 26.25 -25.40
N GLY A 701 4.06 26.21 -24.72
CA GLY A 701 4.98 27.32 -24.71
C GLY A 701 6.31 27.01 -24.02
N ILE A 702 7.11 28.02 -23.76
CA ILE A 702 8.45 27.88 -23.21
C ILE A 702 8.45 28.18 -21.71
N LEU A 703 9.07 27.29 -20.94
CA LEU A 703 9.41 27.48 -19.53
C LEU A 703 10.93 27.53 -19.31
N THR A 704 11.31 28.17 -18.23
CA THR A 704 12.66 28.18 -17.64
C THR A 704 12.55 28.08 -16.14
N ASN A 705 13.66 27.90 -15.44
CA ASN A 705 13.69 27.89 -13.95
C ASN A 705 13.24 29.22 -13.31
N LYS A 706 12.95 30.28 -14.09
CA LYS A 706 12.41 31.56 -13.61
C LYS A 706 10.93 31.75 -13.93
N SER A 707 10.32 30.81 -14.60
CA SER A 707 8.91 30.86 -15.00
C SER A 707 7.99 30.72 -13.78
N LYS A 708 6.81 31.34 -13.86
CA LYS A 708 5.73 31.23 -12.85
C LYS A 708 4.41 31.11 -13.60
N LEU A 709 3.58 30.15 -13.18
CA LEU A 709 2.25 29.95 -13.74
C LEU A 709 1.20 29.94 -12.64
N ASN A 710 0.04 30.52 -12.92
CA ASN A 710 -1.16 30.33 -12.11
C ASN A 710 -2.08 29.38 -12.88
N LEU A 711 -2.40 28.23 -12.28
CA LEU A 711 -3.29 27.24 -12.86
C LEU A 711 -4.42 26.91 -11.88
N HIS A 712 -5.61 26.73 -12.42
CA HIS A 712 -6.77 26.37 -11.65
C HIS A 712 -7.19 24.94 -11.97
N ALA A 713 -7.39 24.14 -10.93
CA ALA A 713 -8.05 22.84 -10.94
C ALA A 713 -9.50 23.03 -10.47
N ALA A 714 -10.46 22.60 -11.22
CA ALA A 714 -11.88 22.69 -10.91
C ALA A 714 -12.28 21.79 -9.73
N ASN A 715 -13.53 21.82 -9.31
CA ASN A 715 -14.12 20.84 -8.40
C ASN A 715 -13.97 19.43 -9.00
N GLY A 716 -13.29 18.53 -8.28
CA GLY A 716 -12.95 17.19 -8.75
C GLY A 716 -12.08 17.19 -10.02
N GLY A 717 -11.36 18.27 -10.23
CA GLY A 717 -10.52 18.53 -11.38
C GLY A 717 -9.04 18.46 -11.12
N GLY A 718 -8.27 18.92 -12.13
CA GLY A 718 -6.84 18.91 -12.07
C GLY A 718 -6.16 19.59 -13.26
N TYR A 719 -4.85 19.49 -13.28
CA TYR A 719 -4.04 19.83 -14.46
C TYR A 719 -2.79 18.93 -14.51
N ALA A 720 -2.33 18.67 -15.72
CA ALA A 720 -1.11 17.94 -15.99
C ALA A 720 -0.19 18.77 -16.91
N ILE A 721 1.12 18.74 -16.67
CA ILE A 721 2.10 19.44 -17.49
C ILE A 721 3.20 18.47 -17.93
N SER A 722 3.42 18.34 -19.23
CA SER A 722 4.59 17.70 -19.80
C SER A 722 5.63 18.79 -20.11
N ILE A 723 6.86 18.65 -19.59
CA ILE A 723 7.94 19.62 -19.68
C ILE A 723 9.15 18.93 -20.29
N LYS A 724 9.44 19.20 -21.57
CA LYS A 724 10.50 18.56 -22.35
C LYS A 724 11.69 19.50 -22.53
N GLU A 725 12.91 19.02 -22.26
CA GLU A 725 14.11 19.80 -22.50
C GLU A 725 14.24 20.17 -23.99
N VAL A 726 14.53 21.44 -24.28
CA VAL A 726 14.84 21.91 -25.65
C VAL A 726 16.28 21.51 -25.99
N LYS A 727 16.44 20.50 -26.81
CA LYS A 727 17.76 20.03 -27.28
C LYS A 727 18.27 20.81 -28.48
N ASP A 728 17.38 21.24 -29.37
CA ASP A 728 17.66 22.10 -30.51
C ASP A 728 16.77 23.36 -30.47
N LYS A 729 17.38 24.52 -30.65
CA LYS A 729 16.66 25.82 -30.66
C LYS A 729 15.55 25.91 -31.71
N SER A 730 15.61 25.11 -32.76
CA SER A 730 14.54 25.01 -33.77
C SER A 730 13.24 24.47 -33.21
N GLU A 731 13.31 23.61 -32.18
CA GLU A 731 12.12 23.01 -31.51
C GLU A 731 11.26 24.07 -30.81
N ALA A 732 11.90 25.13 -30.31
CA ALA A 732 11.25 26.24 -29.62
C ALA A 732 10.78 27.36 -30.56
N LYS A 733 11.08 27.26 -31.89
CA LYS A 733 10.77 28.32 -32.87
C LYS A 733 9.26 28.58 -32.94
N GLY A 734 8.88 29.83 -32.72
CA GLY A 734 7.49 30.27 -32.78
C GLY A 734 6.68 30.08 -31.48
N LEU A 735 7.25 29.42 -30.50
CA LEU A 735 6.59 29.28 -29.19
C LEU A 735 6.82 30.53 -28.32
N LYS A 736 5.75 30.98 -27.67
CA LYS A 736 5.79 32.08 -26.67
C LYS A 736 6.18 31.54 -25.30
N ARG A 737 6.64 32.40 -24.44
CA ARG A 737 6.79 32.09 -23.00
C ARG A 737 5.39 31.91 -22.36
N LEU A 738 5.25 30.89 -21.53
CA LEU A 738 4.09 30.68 -20.67
C LEU A 738 4.18 31.55 -19.42
#